data_74351c9b956824c098a7882fd5bab1ea
#
_entry.id   74351c9b956824c098a7882fd5bab1ea
#
_cell.length_a   1.000
_cell.length_b   1.000
_cell.length_c   1.000
_cell.angle_alpha   90.00
_cell.angle_beta   90.00
_cell.angle_gamma   90.00
#
_symmetry.space_group_name_H-M   'P 1'
#
loop_
_entity.id
_entity.type
_entity.pdbx_description
1 polymer ?
#
loop_
_entity_poly.entity_id
_entity_poly.type
_entity_poly.pdbx_seq_one_letter_code
_entity_poly.pdbx_strand_id
1 'polypeptide(L)'
;MMPSLAVRILLLGLCVRGAAAQTASARAVCAPACRCDGDGGAECSGRGLSSVPSGLSAFTYYLDLSMNNITELPANVFKNLSYLEELRLAGNDLTFIHAEALSGLHQLKVLMLQNNQLKTVPSAALKNLHALQSLRLDANHITVVPEDSFQGLQQLRHLWLDDNSLTEVPVVPLQHQGNLQALTLALNRIGNIPDNAFANLSSLVVLHLHNNRIEKIGKNCFSGLDNLETLDLNYNNLKSFPEAIQTLPKLKELGFHSNNIAVIPEGAFQKNPLLRTIHLYDNPLSFVGRSAFQNLSDLQSLMLRGASMMQDFPSLTGTRNLESLTLTGTKIRAVPADLCENLSVLRTLDLSYNEIEELPSFQGCVSLQDITLQQNHIQQIERDTFHGLTNLRVLDLSRNELKFIHPDAFLSLSTLNSLDLSVNRLASVPTAGLNALNQLKLTGNVNMRSILSAAGLPKLRSISVPYAYQCCAFIACDGTLSSLEREDRKKGIGVDEDMERPPLLMHCSPSPGAFKPCAHLLGSWMIRLTIWFICLVALLFNCLVLAATLFPRSCPLSPTRLLVAVLASSNLLTGFYVTALVVLDAATWGSFASYGVWWETSAGCQALSVLAMFSSEWAVLVLPLAAVERSLAVRALMGKAGALRSCDRRGQRRKFGLAAGLLGVLAAGVAFLSLYQGAVEDSPLCLPFSGGLAPGLGVTVALVLLNTLAYLLSAVIYTRLYCGLGRAQLADPEQAGSVRHVAWLIFTNCIFFCPVAAFSFAPLLTGTGTAAGSPDMAKSVTLIFFPLSACLNPVLYVCFSPAFRHDWLRLRGRIRLGRGVKTIGTGSAGITGTGEGRVSSELGYECGMCERCEAALLATASSSSASSSSSSSCTCRHLVKWHSCPALTAGEVPCSRSKGDWADCGTLSAHSEYADEGDSFVSDSSEQAQACGRACFCQSRGLPLVHYSYNVPSIKD
;
A
#
# COMPACT_ATOMS: atom_id res chain seq x y z
N MET A 1 -71.43 14.80 20.48
CA MET A 1 -72.22 14.40 21.62
C MET A 1 -71.30 13.75 22.65
N MET A 2 -70.75 14.51 23.54
CA MET A 2 -70.20 14.09 24.85
C MET A 2 -71.32 14.44 25.88
N PRO A 3 -71.64 13.60 26.83
CA PRO A 3 -70.96 13.46 28.09
C PRO A 3 -71.12 12.05 28.72
N SER A 4 -70.06 11.29 28.93
CA SER A 4 -70.12 10.13 29.83
C SER A 4 -68.72 9.73 30.42
N LEU A 5 -67.73 10.64 30.36
CA LEU A 5 -66.38 10.36 30.86
C LEU A 5 -66.12 10.97 32.27
N ALA A 6 -66.98 11.85 32.74
CA ALA A 6 -66.81 12.54 34.04
C ALA A 6 -67.39 11.76 35.25
N VAL A 7 -68.22 10.78 35.05
CA VAL A 7 -68.87 10.00 36.17
C VAL A 7 -68.13 8.74 36.53
N ARG A 8 -67.21 8.26 35.65
CA ARG A 8 -66.34 7.11 35.92
C ARG A 8 -65.02 7.43 36.66
N ILE A 9 -64.63 8.67 36.72
CA ILE A 9 -63.41 9.12 37.43
C ILE A 9 -63.74 9.39 38.93
N LEU A 10 -65.03 9.71 39.30
CA LEU A 10 -65.39 10.00 40.68
C LEU A 10 -65.76 8.73 41.52
N LEU A 11 -65.99 7.57 40.88
CA LEU A 11 -66.23 6.30 41.56
C LEU A 11 -65.01 5.43 41.78
N LEU A 12 -63.87 5.78 41.14
CA LEU A 12 -62.56 5.15 41.41
C LEU A 12 -61.76 5.88 42.51
N GLY A 13 -62.19 7.04 42.93
CA GLY A 13 -61.54 7.83 44.01
C GLY A 13 -61.98 7.55 45.45
N LEU A 14 -63.02 6.67 45.70
CA LEU A 14 -63.57 6.38 47.01
C LEU A 14 -63.34 4.94 47.50
N CYS A 15 -62.71 4.07 46.69
CA CYS A 15 -62.37 2.69 47.14
C CYS A 15 -60.86 2.49 47.48
N VAL A 16 -60.10 3.54 47.64
CA VAL A 16 -58.64 3.45 47.98
C VAL A 16 -58.36 4.06 49.36
N ARG A 17 -59.34 4.19 50.25
CA ARG A 17 -59.11 4.56 51.62
C ARG A 17 -59.72 3.55 52.55
N GLY A 18 -59.20 2.30 52.57
CA GLY A 18 -59.63 1.36 53.56
C GLY A 18 -59.07 -0.04 53.33
N ALA A 19 -57.77 -0.20 53.35
CA ALA A 19 -57.02 -1.41 53.66
C ALA A 19 -55.49 -1.11 53.52
N ALA A 20 -54.99 -0.22 54.30
CA ALA A 20 -53.60 -0.25 54.71
C ALA A 20 -53.46 -1.28 55.83
N ALA A 21 -53.72 -2.56 55.50
CA ALA A 21 -53.21 -3.66 56.29
C ALA A 21 -51.78 -3.92 55.82
N GLN A 22 -50.88 -3.70 56.73
CA GLN A 22 -49.48 -4.04 56.67
C GLN A 22 -49.25 -5.46 56.17
N THR A 23 -49.03 -5.66 54.89
CA THR A 23 -48.08 -6.67 54.43
C THR A 23 -46.70 -5.97 54.45
N ALA A 24 -46.03 -6.16 55.58
CA ALA A 24 -44.61 -6.00 55.63
C ALA A 24 -44.04 -7.00 54.57
N SER A 25 -43.91 -6.55 53.29
CA SER A 25 -42.98 -7.13 52.35
C SER A 25 -41.66 -7.12 53.11
N ALA A 26 -41.20 -8.27 53.52
CA ALA A 26 -39.81 -8.43 53.96
C ALA A 26 -38.96 -7.90 52.81
N ARG A 27 -38.53 -6.63 52.88
CA ARG A 27 -37.54 -6.08 52.00
C ARG A 27 -36.33 -7.02 52.11
N ALA A 28 -36.05 -7.76 51.08
CA ALA A 28 -34.84 -8.54 51.00
C ALA A 28 -33.70 -7.60 51.40
N VAL A 29 -33.05 -7.90 52.54
CA VAL A 29 -31.91 -7.11 53.01
C VAL A 29 -30.81 -7.31 52.01
N CYS A 30 -30.53 -6.28 51.22
CA CYS A 30 -29.46 -6.28 50.25
C CYS A 30 -28.15 -5.86 50.93
N ALA A 31 -27.10 -6.61 50.74
CA ALA A 31 -25.79 -6.23 51.25
C ALA A 31 -25.38 -4.87 50.67
N PRO A 32 -24.82 -3.91 51.45
CA PRO A 32 -24.56 -2.53 51.01
C PRO A 32 -23.64 -2.41 49.78
N ALA A 33 -22.82 -3.39 49.55
CA ALA A 33 -21.89 -3.44 48.44
C ALA A 33 -22.51 -4.05 47.16
N CYS A 34 -23.73 -4.55 47.21
CA CYS A 34 -24.37 -5.28 46.13
C CYS A 34 -25.59 -4.54 45.58
N ARG A 35 -26.00 -4.88 44.38
CA ARG A 35 -27.28 -4.50 43.79
C ARG A 35 -28.18 -5.72 43.78
N CYS A 36 -29.29 -5.67 44.49
CA CYS A 36 -30.23 -6.77 44.56
C CYS A 36 -31.45 -6.46 43.70
N ASP A 37 -31.96 -7.44 43.01
CA ASP A 37 -33.23 -7.37 42.31
C ASP A 37 -34.40 -7.80 43.22
N GLY A 38 -35.64 -7.62 42.76
CA GLY A 38 -36.84 -7.99 43.52
C GLY A 38 -37.08 -9.51 43.61
N ASP A 39 -36.42 -10.28 42.77
CA ASP A 39 -36.63 -11.71 42.58
C ASP A 39 -35.61 -12.58 43.35
N GLY A 40 -34.62 -11.96 44.05
CA GLY A 40 -33.61 -12.62 44.85
C GLY A 40 -32.25 -12.79 44.20
N GLY A 41 -31.94 -12.06 43.14
CA GLY A 41 -30.59 -11.95 42.57
C GLY A 41 -29.75 -10.91 43.32
N ALA A 42 -28.48 -11.18 43.55
CA ALA A 42 -27.51 -10.26 44.15
C ALA A 42 -26.27 -10.08 43.27
N GLU A 43 -26.14 -8.92 42.67
CA GLU A 43 -25.02 -8.53 41.83
C GLU A 43 -24.00 -7.69 42.59
N CYS A 44 -22.85 -8.26 42.86
CA CYS A 44 -21.77 -7.66 43.65
C CYS A 44 -20.46 -7.56 42.79
N SER A 45 -20.55 -7.71 41.47
CA SER A 45 -19.39 -7.77 40.60
C SER A 45 -18.66 -6.42 40.46
N GLY A 46 -17.32 -6.44 40.41
CA GLY A 46 -16.50 -5.24 40.19
C GLY A 46 -16.54 -4.21 41.31
N ARG A 47 -16.78 -4.61 42.55
CA ARG A 47 -16.91 -3.72 43.73
C ARG A 47 -15.62 -3.60 44.54
N GLY A 48 -14.54 -4.26 44.12
CA GLY A 48 -13.27 -4.27 44.85
C GLY A 48 -13.34 -5.01 46.19
N LEU A 49 -14.25 -6.00 46.30
CA LEU A 49 -14.44 -6.77 47.54
C LEU A 49 -13.25 -7.69 47.78
N SER A 50 -12.70 -7.70 48.98
CA SER A 50 -11.69 -8.65 49.43
C SER A 50 -12.26 -9.89 50.16
N SER A 51 -13.56 -9.92 50.41
CA SER A 51 -14.25 -11.03 51.04
C SER A 51 -15.74 -11.02 50.66
N VAL A 52 -16.42 -12.14 50.90
CA VAL A 52 -17.86 -12.27 50.64
C VAL A 52 -18.64 -11.32 51.56
N PRO A 53 -19.54 -10.48 51.02
CA PRO A 53 -20.27 -9.47 51.82
C PRO A 53 -21.24 -10.15 52.81
N SER A 54 -21.26 -9.66 54.02
CA SER A 54 -22.25 -10.08 55.04
C SER A 54 -23.63 -9.44 54.76
N GLY A 55 -24.72 -10.11 55.16
CA GLY A 55 -26.09 -9.55 55.05
C GLY A 55 -26.81 -9.89 53.74
N LEU A 56 -26.35 -10.91 52.99
CA LEU A 56 -27.09 -11.48 51.89
C LEU A 56 -28.38 -12.16 52.37
N SER A 57 -29.45 -12.06 51.62
CA SER A 57 -30.73 -12.70 51.91
C SER A 57 -30.60 -14.21 51.86
N ALA A 58 -31.24 -14.93 52.83
CA ALA A 58 -31.30 -16.40 52.78
C ALA A 58 -32.03 -16.93 51.52
N PHE A 59 -32.87 -16.11 50.90
CA PHE A 59 -33.62 -16.44 49.67
C PHE A 59 -32.87 -16.08 48.40
N THR A 60 -31.56 -15.70 48.47
CA THR A 60 -30.74 -15.43 47.29
C THR A 60 -30.57 -16.70 46.46
N TYR A 61 -31.02 -16.66 45.20
CA TYR A 61 -30.87 -17.78 44.25
C TYR A 61 -29.69 -17.55 43.27
N TYR A 62 -29.30 -16.29 43.00
CA TYR A 62 -28.20 -15.90 42.13
C TYR A 62 -27.27 -14.94 42.87
N LEU A 63 -25.98 -15.21 42.88
CA LEU A 63 -24.98 -14.38 43.49
C LEU A 63 -23.77 -14.20 42.57
N ASP A 64 -23.52 -12.96 42.12
CA ASP A 64 -22.35 -12.61 41.33
C ASP A 64 -21.35 -11.81 42.15
N LEU A 65 -20.20 -12.42 42.43
CA LEU A 65 -19.04 -11.87 43.09
C LEU A 65 -17.85 -11.72 42.14
N SER A 66 -18.08 -11.79 40.84
CA SER A 66 -17.01 -11.75 39.84
C SER A 66 -16.28 -10.42 39.85
N MET A 67 -15.04 -10.42 39.34
CA MET A 67 -14.19 -9.23 39.15
C MET A 67 -13.93 -8.44 40.44
N ASN A 68 -13.66 -9.15 41.52
CA ASN A 68 -13.30 -8.60 42.83
C ASN A 68 -11.86 -9.04 43.20
N ASN A 69 -11.46 -8.78 44.46
CA ASN A 69 -10.11 -9.09 44.95
C ASN A 69 -10.15 -10.16 46.05
N ILE A 70 -11.08 -11.16 45.95
CA ILE A 70 -11.25 -12.20 46.93
C ILE A 70 -10.12 -13.23 46.77
N THR A 71 -9.34 -13.45 47.84
CA THR A 71 -8.15 -14.34 47.81
C THR A 71 -8.43 -15.73 48.38
N GLU A 72 -9.40 -15.86 49.29
CA GLU A 72 -9.78 -17.13 49.92
C GLU A 72 -11.28 -17.17 50.28
N LEU A 73 -11.81 -18.38 50.34
CA LEU A 73 -13.17 -18.63 50.84
C LEU A 73 -13.07 -19.39 52.15
N PRO A 74 -13.40 -18.75 53.32
CA PRO A 74 -13.35 -19.40 54.63
C PRO A 74 -14.51 -20.40 54.82
N ALA A 75 -14.43 -21.22 55.88
CA ALA A 75 -15.44 -22.20 56.23
C ALA A 75 -16.80 -21.55 56.42
N ASN A 76 -17.85 -22.21 55.93
CA ASN A 76 -19.27 -21.85 56.13
C ASN A 76 -19.67 -20.45 55.63
N VAL A 77 -18.89 -19.82 54.75
CA VAL A 77 -19.14 -18.45 54.26
C VAL A 77 -20.49 -18.30 53.51
N PHE A 78 -20.99 -19.36 52.89
CA PHE A 78 -22.27 -19.36 52.17
C PHE A 78 -23.36 -20.21 52.87
N LYS A 79 -23.15 -20.64 54.15
CA LYS A 79 -24.00 -21.59 54.85
C LYS A 79 -25.50 -21.22 54.88
N ASN A 80 -25.80 -19.93 54.92
CA ASN A 80 -27.14 -19.40 55.00
C ASN A 80 -27.88 -19.29 53.67
N LEU A 81 -27.21 -19.56 52.54
CA LEU A 81 -27.76 -19.39 51.19
C LEU A 81 -28.23 -20.71 50.59
N SER A 82 -29.12 -21.41 51.29
CA SER A 82 -29.61 -22.73 50.91
C SER A 82 -30.41 -22.81 49.60
N TYR A 83 -30.89 -21.64 49.11
CA TYR A 83 -31.65 -21.53 47.86
C TYR A 83 -30.76 -21.10 46.69
N LEU A 84 -29.43 -20.92 46.89
CA LEU A 84 -28.53 -20.47 45.87
C LEU A 84 -28.38 -21.51 44.75
N GLU A 85 -28.77 -21.12 43.55
CA GLU A 85 -28.68 -21.95 42.35
C GLU A 85 -27.46 -21.61 41.49
N GLU A 86 -27.04 -20.35 41.50
CA GLU A 86 -25.90 -19.91 40.72
C GLU A 86 -24.97 -19.01 41.53
N LEU A 87 -23.68 -19.40 41.61
CA LEU A 87 -22.62 -18.67 42.27
C LEU A 87 -21.49 -18.34 41.26
N ARG A 88 -21.24 -17.05 41.04
CA ARG A 88 -20.18 -16.55 40.21
C ARG A 88 -19.06 -15.92 41.02
N LEU A 89 -17.84 -16.43 40.89
CA LEU A 89 -16.60 -15.97 41.52
C LEU A 89 -15.49 -15.79 40.50
N ALA A 90 -15.86 -15.58 39.27
CA ALA A 90 -14.91 -15.42 38.15
C ALA A 90 -14.07 -14.16 38.29
N GLY A 91 -12.79 -14.20 37.86
CA GLY A 91 -11.94 -13.01 37.86
C GLY A 91 -11.65 -12.45 39.25
N ASN A 92 -11.39 -13.34 40.21
CA ASN A 92 -10.87 -13.00 41.53
C ASN A 92 -9.41 -13.46 41.70
N ASP A 93 -8.86 -13.34 42.89
CA ASP A 93 -7.51 -13.79 43.24
C ASP A 93 -7.53 -15.07 44.13
N LEU A 94 -8.53 -15.92 43.95
CA LEU A 94 -8.75 -17.10 44.77
C LEU A 94 -7.58 -18.09 44.66
N THR A 95 -6.88 -18.28 45.77
CA THR A 95 -5.80 -19.27 45.91
C THR A 95 -6.19 -20.49 46.69
N PHE A 96 -7.22 -20.34 47.61
CA PHE A 96 -7.66 -21.38 48.51
C PHE A 96 -9.17 -21.32 48.78
N ILE A 97 -9.82 -22.48 48.77
CA ILE A 97 -11.23 -22.67 49.13
C ILE A 97 -11.28 -23.69 50.26
N HIS A 98 -11.78 -23.31 51.44
CA HIS A 98 -11.88 -24.18 52.56
C HIS A 98 -12.86 -25.34 52.29
N ALA A 99 -12.62 -26.53 52.84
CA ALA A 99 -13.45 -27.72 52.62
C ALA A 99 -14.96 -27.50 52.93
N GLU A 100 -15.28 -26.66 53.89
CA GLU A 100 -16.64 -26.30 54.27
C GLU A 100 -17.11 -24.95 53.69
N ALA A 101 -16.40 -24.34 52.79
CA ALA A 101 -16.77 -23.04 52.26
C ALA A 101 -18.11 -23.05 51.49
N LEU A 102 -18.36 -24.12 50.73
CA LEU A 102 -19.57 -24.32 49.94
C LEU A 102 -20.62 -25.20 50.67
N SER A 103 -20.44 -25.46 51.95
CA SER A 103 -21.34 -26.26 52.74
C SER A 103 -22.71 -25.56 52.86
N GLY A 104 -23.83 -26.31 52.67
CA GLY A 104 -25.19 -25.75 52.66
C GLY A 104 -25.74 -25.37 51.29
N LEU A 105 -24.93 -25.33 50.25
CA LEU A 105 -25.37 -24.99 48.87
C LEU A 105 -25.96 -26.22 48.14
N HIS A 106 -26.99 -26.85 48.69
CA HIS A 106 -27.56 -28.10 48.16
C HIS A 106 -28.31 -27.94 46.83
N GLN A 107 -28.74 -26.71 46.50
CA GLN A 107 -29.45 -26.40 45.25
C GLN A 107 -28.56 -25.80 44.19
N LEU A 108 -27.25 -25.65 44.42
CA LEU A 108 -26.33 -25.02 43.50
C LEU A 108 -26.21 -25.83 42.20
N LYS A 109 -26.60 -25.22 41.08
CA LYS A 109 -26.57 -25.78 39.74
C LYS A 109 -25.37 -25.29 38.95
N VAL A 110 -24.92 -24.02 39.14
CA VAL A 110 -23.85 -23.38 38.40
C VAL A 110 -22.83 -22.80 39.37
N LEU A 111 -21.56 -23.18 39.19
CA LEU A 111 -20.44 -22.63 39.94
C LEU A 111 -19.36 -22.15 38.96
N MET A 112 -19.07 -20.85 39.00
CA MET A 112 -18.10 -20.22 38.14
C MET A 112 -16.87 -19.78 38.96
N LEU A 113 -15.73 -20.46 38.76
CA LEU A 113 -14.44 -20.21 39.41
C LEU A 113 -13.34 -19.89 38.42
N GLN A 114 -13.70 -19.58 37.16
CA GLN A 114 -12.71 -19.28 36.13
C GLN A 114 -11.97 -17.98 36.42
N ASN A 115 -10.78 -17.87 35.83
CA ASN A 115 -9.94 -16.68 35.95
C ASN A 115 -9.56 -16.36 37.41
N ASN A 116 -9.01 -17.38 38.12
CA ASN A 116 -8.53 -17.28 39.50
C ASN A 116 -7.08 -17.80 39.62
N GLN A 117 -6.58 -18.01 40.85
CA GLN A 117 -5.22 -18.46 41.13
C GLN A 117 -5.15 -19.89 41.70
N LEU A 118 -6.17 -20.72 41.44
CA LEU A 118 -6.25 -22.09 41.98
C LEU A 118 -5.17 -22.98 41.38
N LYS A 119 -4.43 -23.73 42.20
CA LYS A 119 -3.38 -24.66 41.74
C LYS A 119 -3.85 -26.11 41.71
N THR A 120 -4.93 -26.43 42.39
CA THR A 120 -5.55 -27.75 42.43
C THR A 120 -7.07 -27.58 42.46
N VAL A 121 -7.82 -28.58 41.99
CA VAL A 121 -9.28 -28.61 42.13
C VAL A 121 -9.65 -28.72 43.59
N PRO A 122 -10.55 -27.90 44.15
CA PRO A 122 -10.95 -27.91 45.56
C PRO A 122 -11.90 -29.06 45.87
N SER A 123 -11.44 -30.31 45.73
CA SER A 123 -12.25 -31.54 45.81
C SER A 123 -13.10 -31.63 47.07
N ALA A 124 -12.50 -31.31 48.22
CA ALA A 124 -13.20 -31.36 49.52
C ALA A 124 -14.38 -30.38 49.62
N ALA A 125 -14.27 -29.19 48.99
CA ALA A 125 -15.36 -28.21 48.99
C ALA A 125 -16.50 -28.60 48.00
N LEU A 126 -16.15 -29.26 46.88
CA LEU A 126 -17.12 -29.69 45.88
C LEU A 126 -17.95 -30.92 46.28
N LYS A 127 -17.47 -31.73 47.21
CA LYS A 127 -18.01 -33.06 47.54
C LYS A 127 -19.48 -33.14 47.76
N ASN A 128 -20.11 -32.10 48.30
CA ASN A 128 -21.51 -32.10 48.72
C ASN A 128 -22.45 -31.36 47.74
N LEU A 129 -21.95 -30.92 46.59
CA LEU A 129 -22.72 -30.18 45.58
C LEU A 129 -23.45 -31.12 44.61
N HIS A 130 -24.34 -31.96 45.10
CA HIS A 130 -25.00 -33.02 44.34
C HIS A 130 -25.90 -32.53 43.20
N ALA A 131 -26.40 -31.29 43.28
CA ALA A 131 -27.23 -30.66 42.25
C ALA A 131 -26.43 -29.93 41.16
N LEU A 132 -25.10 -29.86 41.32
CA LEU A 132 -24.26 -29.08 40.40
C LEU A 132 -24.27 -29.68 38.98
N GLN A 133 -24.65 -28.84 38.02
CA GLN A 133 -24.71 -29.18 36.60
C GLN A 133 -23.59 -28.60 35.78
N SER A 134 -23.08 -27.43 36.18
CA SER A 134 -22.07 -26.67 35.45
C SER A 134 -20.96 -26.20 36.40
N LEU A 135 -19.70 -26.58 36.10
CA LEU A 135 -18.54 -26.18 36.85
C LEU A 135 -17.48 -25.58 35.94
N ARG A 136 -17.12 -24.31 36.18
CA ARG A 136 -16.07 -23.62 35.44
C ARG A 136 -14.82 -23.44 36.32
N LEU A 137 -13.73 -24.02 35.87
CA LEU A 137 -12.39 -23.94 36.49
C LEU A 137 -11.34 -23.48 35.47
N ASP A 138 -11.81 -23.01 34.34
CA ASP A 138 -10.94 -22.54 33.27
C ASP A 138 -10.12 -21.30 33.66
N ALA A 139 -9.03 -21.05 33.01
CA ALA A 139 -8.12 -19.93 33.27
C ALA A 139 -7.67 -19.84 34.73
N ASN A 140 -7.13 -20.95 35.25
CA ASN A 140 -6.51 -21.05 36.57
C ASN A 140 -5.04 -21.56 36.42
N HIS A 141 -4.44 -21.99 37.53
CA HIS A 141 -3.09 -22.56 37.51
C HIS A 141 -3.10 -24.05 37.92
N ILE A 142 -4.20 -24.77 37.63
CA ILE A 142 -4.41 -26.14 38.08
C ILE A 142 -3.41 -27.06 37.38
N THR A 143 -2.61 -27.75 38.20
CA THR A 143 -1.64 -28.76 37.76
C THR A 143 -2.08 -30.18 38.09
N VAL A 144 -2.91 -30.34 39.12
CA VAL A 144 -3.37 -31.64 39.61
C VAL A 144 -4.88 -31.60 39.86
N VAL A 145 -5.56 -32.65 39.38
CA VAL A 145 -6.95 -32.96 39.69
C VAL A 145 -6.97 -34.15 40.65
N PRO A 146 -7.24 -33.99 41.95
CA PRO A 146 -7.34 -35.09 42.89
C PRO A 146 -8.35 -36.18 42.46
N GLU A 147 -8.12 -37.43 42.83
CA GLU A 147 -8.91 -38.58 42.38
C GLU A 147 -10.38 -38.51 42.76
N ASP A 148 -10.72 -37.88 43.91
CA ASP A 148 -12.06 -37.70 44.44
C ASP A 148 -12.76 -36.42 43.99
N SER A 149 -12.15 -35.60 43.10
CA SER A 149 -12.58 -34.21 42.81
C SER A 149 -14.02 -34.08 42.35
N PHE A 150 -14.53 -35.01 41.59
CA PHE A 150 -15.90 -34.93 41.04
C PHE A 150 -16.82 -36.04 41.52
N GLN A 151 -16.39 -36.89 42.48
CA GLN A 151 -17.13 -38.07 42.91
C GLN A 151 -18.51 -37.76 43.43
N GLY A 152 -18.74 -36.58 44.09
CA GLY A 152 -20.03 -36.10 44.60
C GLY A 152 -20.95 -35.43 43.59
N LEU A 153 -20.41 -35.10 42.37
CA LEU A 153 -21.12 -34.28 41.40
C LEU A 153 -21.94 -35.15 40.43
N GLN A 154 -22.98 -35.82 40.94
CA GLN A 154 -23.76 -36.78 40.15
C GLN A 154 -24.57 -36.21 39.01
N GLN A 155 -24.88 -34.88 39.02
CA GLN A 155 -25.67 -34.20 38.00
C GLN A 155 -24.81 -33.34 37.05
N LEU A 156 -23.48 -33.45 37.15
CA LEU A 156 -22.60 -32.63 36.37
C LEU A 156 -22.76 -32.92 34.86
N ARG A 157 -23.04 -31.88 34.07
CA ARG A 157 -23.21 -31.93 32.61
C ARG A 157 -22.13 -31.20 31.88
N HIS A 158 -21.57 -30.11 32.43
CA HIS A 158 -20.59 -29.27 31.82
C HIS A 158 -19.42 -29.04 32.74
N LEU A 159 -18.19 -29.34 32.26
CA LEU A 159 -16.95 -29.14 32.98
C LEU A 159 -15.92 -28.45 32.13
N TRP A 160 -15.49 -27.26 32.57
CA TRP A 160 -14.42 -26.49 31.94
C TRP A 160 -13.15 -26.56 32.79
N LEU A 161 -12.08 -27.10 32.20
CA LEU A 161 -10.72 -27.19 32.75
C LEU A 161 -9.68 -26.60 31.78
N ASP A 162 -10.12 -25.88 30.78
CA ASP A 162 -9.26 -25.25 29.81
C ASP A 162 -8.42 -24.11 30.40
N ASP A 163 -7.36 -23.72 29.70
CA ASP A 163 -6.38 -22.70 30.13
C ASP A 163 -5.85 -22.95 31.55
N ASN A 164 -5.30 -24.16 31.74
CA ASN A 164 -4.68 -24.61 33.00
C ASN A 164 -3.26 -25.19 32.71
N SER A 165 -2.69 -25.89 33.67
CA SER A 165 -1.35 -26.48 33.54
C SER A 165 -1.36 -28.02 33.66
N LEU A 166 -2.44 -28.68 33.24
CA LEU A 166 -2.57 -30.13 33.27
C LEU A 166 -1.62 -30.78 32.28
N THR A 167 -0.89 -31.79 32.74
CA THR A 167 0.05 -32.56 31.90
C THR A 167 -0.51 -33.89 31.39
N GLU A 168 -1.62 -34.33 31.97
CA GLU A 168 -2.32 -35.56 31.60
C GLU A 168 -3.84 -35.41 31.74
N VAL A 169 -4.58 -36.29 31.09
CA VAL A 169 -6.05 -36.39 31.22
C VAL A 169 -6.36 -36.92 32.62
N PRO A 170 -7.26 -36.29 33.41
CA PRO A 170 -7.65 -36.76 34.75
C PRO A 170 -8.62 -37.95 34.67
N VAL A 171 -8.10 -39.11 34.25
CA VAL A 171 -8.92 -40.31 33.99
C VAL A 171 -9.70 -40.77 35.21
N VAL A 172 -9.05 -40.91 36.38
CA VAL A 172 -9.71 -41.41 37.61
C VAL A 172 -10.79 -40.46 38.14
N PRO A 173 -10.55 -39.12 38.21
CA PRO A 173 -11.60 -38.19 38.60
C PRO A 173 -12.84 -38.20 37.69
N LEU A 174 -12.66 -38.45 36.39
CA LEU A 174 -13.75 -38.45 35.41
C LEU A 174 -14.58 -39.76 35.36
N GLN A 175 -14.06 -40.87 35.91
CA GLN A 175 -14.66 -42.21 35.76
C GLN A 175 -16.12 -42.33 36.24
N HIS A 176 -16.56 -41.43 37.13
CA HIS A 176 -17.91 -41.45 37.69
C HIS A 176 -18.86 -40.44 37.06
N GLN A 177 -18.42 -39.75 36.00
CA GLN A 177 -19.16 -38.65 35.39
C GLN A 177 -19.97 -39.07 34.14
N GLY A 178 -20.78 -40.16 34.27
CA GLY A 178 -21.55 -40.70 33.15
C GLY A 178 -22.61 -39.75 32.56
N ASN A 179 -23.00 -38.68 33.26
CA ASN A 179 -23.96 -37.67 32.81
C ASN A 179 -23.30 -36.47 32.16
N LEU A 180 -21.95 -36.43 32.11
CA LEU A 180 -21.20 -35.31 31.50
C LEU A 180 -21.48 -35.22 29.99
N GLN A 181 -21.90 -34.05 29.53
CA GLN A 181 -22.27 -33.76 28.15
C GLN A 181 -21.19 -32.93 27.43
N ALA A 182 -20.51 -32.05 28.14
CA ALA A 182 -19.42 -31.24 27.58
C ALA A 182 -18.21 -31.22 28.52
N LEU A 183 -17.05 -31.53 27.96
CA LEU A 183 -15.75 -31.47 28.63
C LEU A 183 -14.76 -30.66 27.79
N THR A 184 -14.16 -29.64 28.40
CA THR A 184 -13.06 -28.91 27.74
C THR A 184 -11.78 -29.02 28.58
N LEU A 185 -10.73 -29.51 27.94
CA LEU A 185 -9.36 -29.66 28.45
C LEU A 185 -8.38 -28.89 27.54
N ALA A 186 -8.88 -27.94 26.76
CA ALA A 186 -8.08 -27.16 25.85
C ALA A 186 -7.05 -26.26 26.57
N LEU A 187 -6.06 -25.72 25.86
CA LEU A 187 -5.09 -24.76 26.41
C LEU A 187 -4.35 -25.30 27.65
N ASN A 188 -4.03 -26.60 27.65
CA ASN A 188 -3.27 -27.26 28.70
C ASN A 188 -1.90 -27.76 28.18
N ARG A 189 -1.24 -28.66 28.91
CA ARG A 189 0.06 -29.23 28.55
C ARG A 189 0.02 -30.75 28.37
N ILE A 190 -1.16 -31.29 28.03
CA ILE A 190 -1.39 -32.73 27.89
C ILE A 190 -0.57 -33.25 26.72
N GLY A 191 0.29 -34.25 26.97
CA GLY A 191 1.17 -34.85 25.97
C GLY A 191 0.70 -36.16 25.37
N ASN A 192 -0.17 -36.87 26.06
CA ASN A 192 -0.64 -38.20 25.68
C ASN A 192 -2.07 -38.45 26.16
N ILE A 193 -2.88 -39.19 25.39
CA ILE A 193 -4.18 -39.68 25.76
C ILE A 193 -4.08 -41.20 25.87
N PRO A 194 -4.19 -41.79 27.06
CA PRO A 194 -4.10 -43.23 27.24
C PRO A 194 -5.33 -43.97 26.74
N ASP A 195 -5.24 -45.29 26.55
CA ASP A 195 -6.40 -46.11 26.25
C ASP A 195 -7.45 -46.01 27.36
N ASN A 196 -8.74 -46.03 26.98
CA ASN A 196 -9.89 -45.91 27.84
C ASN A 196 -9.95 -44.64 28.69
N ALA A 197 -9.28 -43.54 28.27
CA ALA A 197 -9.22 -42.29 29.03
C ALA A 197 -10.59 -41.70 29.33
N PHE A 198 -11.58 -41.94 28.51
CA PHE A 198 -12.94 -41.40 28.59
C PHE A 198 -14.01 -42.47 28.61
N ALA A 199 -13.66 -43.74 28.89
CA ALA A 199 -14.55 -44.89 28.69
C ALA A 199 -15.92 -44.81 29.37
N ASN A 200 -16.06 -44.10 30.49
CA ASN A 200 -17.30 -44.03 31.27
C ASN A 200 -18.16 -42.78 30.98
N LEU A 201 -17.70 -41.91 30.05
CA LEU A 201 -18.39 -40.68 29.73
C LEU A 201 -19.43 -40.90 28.61
N SER A 202 -20.34 -41.84 28.79
CA SER A 202 -21.30 -42.30 27.77
C SER A 202 -22.27 -41.22 27.26
N SER A 203 -22.52 -40.16 28.06
CA SER A 203 -23.39 -39.04 27.68
C SER A 203 -22.62 -37.89 27.00
N LEU A 204 -21.28 -37.99 26.81
CA LEU A 204 -20.47 -36.90 26.30
C LEU A 204 -20.79 -36.61 24.83
N VAL A 205 -21.09 -35.36 24.54
CA VAL A 205 -21.44 -34.84 23.22
C VAL A 205 -20.28 -33.99 22.64
N VAL A 206 -19.60 -33.21 23.51
CA VAL A 206 -18.55 -32.28 23.12
C VAL A 206 -17.28 -32.53 23.91
N LEU A 207 -16.17 -32.71 23.21
CA LEU A 207 -14.83 -32.86 23.80
C LEU A 207 -13.82 -31.93 23.11
N HIS A 208 -13.33 -30.92 23.85
CA HIS A 208 -12.29 -30.00 23.39
C HIS A 208 -10.94 -30.35 24.01
N LEU A 209 -9.95 -30.61 23.15
CA LEU A 209 -8.55 -30.94 23.48
C LEU A 209 -7.55 -30.07 22.72
N HIS A 210 -8.01 -28.97 22.09
CA HIS A 210 -7.17 -28.10 21.30
C HIS A 210 -6.13 -27.33 22.11
N ASN A 211 -5.07 -26.86 21.46
CA ASN A 211 -3.97 -26.12 22.12
C ASN A 211 -3.34 -26.91 23.28
N ASN A 212 -2.98 -28.15 23.01
CA ASN A 212 -2.23 -29.00 23.92
C ASN A 212 -0.90 -29.43 23.29
N ARG A 213 -0.25 -30.44 23.85
CA ARG A 213 1.02 -31.02 23.34
C ARG A 213 0.85 -32.48 22.96
N ILE A 214 -0.34 -32.91 22.55
CA ILE A 214 -0.70 -34.29 22.31
C ILE A 214 0.10 -34.81 21.10
N GLU A 215 1.00 -35.75 21.37
CA GLU A 215 1.77 -36.47 20.34
C GLU A 215 1.21 -37.86 20.05
N LYS A 216 0.59 -38.49 21.05
CA LYS A 216 0.11 -39.88 20.97
C LYS A 216 -1.32 -39.97 21.51
N ILE A 217 -2.13 -40.73 20.80
CA ILE A 217 -3.51 -41.04 21.14
C ILE A 217 -3.63 -42.56 21.19
N GLY A 218 -4.08 -43.09 22.33
CA GLY A 218 -4.33 -44.53 22.52
C GLY A 218 -5.36 -45.03 21.54
N LYS A 219 -5.22 -46.27 21.09
CA LYS A 219 -6.07 -46.87 20.06
C LYS A 219 -7.53 -46.97 20.49
N ASN A 220 -7.79 -47.15 21.80
CA ASN A 220 -9.11 -47.31 22.41
C ASN A 220 -9.45 -46.13 23.33
N CYS A 221 -8.77 -44.95 23.19
CA CYS A 221 -8.96 -43.84 24.14
C CYS A 221 -10.38 -43.24 24.13
N PHE A 222 -11.06 -43.27 22.97
CA PHE A 222 -12.43 -42.79 22.81
C PHE A 222 -13.52 -43.89 22.91
N SER A 223 -13.14 -45.10 23.26
CA SER A 223 -14.03 -46.22 23.45
C SER A 223 -15.05 -45.87 24.54
N GLY A 224 -16.36 -46.04 24.30
CA GLY A 224 -17.46 -45.69 25.22
C GLY A 224 -18.04 -44.30 25.01
N LEU A 225 -17.49 -43.46 24.11
CA LEU A 225 -18.03 -42.17 23.74
C LEU A 225 -19.08 -42.28 22.62
N ASP A 226 -20.13 -43.10 22.83
CA ASP A 226 -21.10 -43.45 21.76
C ASP A 226 -21.97 -42.28 21.35
N ASN A 227 -21.99 -41.18 22.13
CA ASN A 227 -22.77 -39.99 21.84
C ASN A 227 -21.95 -38.78 21.42
N LEU A 228 -20.62 -38.93 21.24
CA LEU A 228 -19.76 -37.80 20.90
C LEU A 228 -20.06 -37.28 19.48
N GLU A 229 -20.40 -35.98 19.42
CA GLU A 229 -20.70 -35.27 18.17
C GLU A 229 -19.56 -34.35 17.72
N THR A 230 -18.87 -33.72 18.71
CA THR A 230 -17.80 -32.77 18.41
C THR A 230 -16.52 -33.19 19.11
N LEU A 231 -15.42 -33.35 18.31
CA LEU A 231 -14.06 -33.62 18.80
C LEU A 231 -13.09 -32.58 18.22
N ASP A 232 -12.50 -31.79 19.10
CA ASP A 232 -11.52 -30.79 18.69
C ASP A 232 -10.12 -31.12 19.20
N LEU A 233 -9.21 -31.49 18.28
CA LEU A 233 -7.80 -31.82 18.49
C LEU A 233 -6.88 -30.80 17.78
N ASN A 234 -7.39 -29.61 17.44
CA ASN A 234 -6.62 -28.58 16.77
C ASN A 234 -5.42 -28.11 17.61
N TYR A 235 -4.38 -27.57 16.98
CA TYR A 235 -3.20 -27.04 17.66
C TYR A 235 -2.57 -28.05 18.63
N ASN A 236 -2.17 -29.23 18.11
CA ASN A 236 -1.46 -30.26 18.85
C ASN A 236 -0.19 -30.73 18.09
N ASN A 237 0.46 -31.78 18.54
CA ASN A 237 1.69 -32.30 17.95
C ASN A 237 1.50 -33.69 17.30
N LEU A 238 0.29 -34.03 16.84
CA LEU A 238 -0.04 -35.33 16.24
C LEU A 238 0.76 -35.54 14.96
N LYS A 239 1.53 -36.64 14.91
CA LYS A 239 2.39 -37.01 13.76
C LYS A 239 1.71 -38.00 12.81
N SER A 240 0.69 -38.70 13.28
CA SER A 240 -0.06 -39.70 12.54
C SER A 240 -1.55 -39.53 12.77
N PHE A 241 -2.34 -39.94 11.80
CA PHE A 241 -3.78 -39.96 11.91
C PHE A 241 -4.23 -40.94 13.02
N PRO A 242 -5.04 -40.51 14.01
CA PRO A 242 -5.44 -41.35 15.12
C PRO A 242 -6.57 -42.32 14.72
N GLU A 243 -6.27 -43.62 14.65
CA GLU A 243 -7.24 -44.67 14.33
C GLU A 243 -8.43 -44.74 15.34
N ALA A 244 -8.24 -44.24 16.55
CA ALA A 244 -9.24 -44.15 17.59
C ALA A 244 -10.56 -43.44 17.19
N ILE A 245 -10.49 -42.56 16.19
CA ILE A 245 -11.66 -41.83 15.64
C ILE A 245 -12.69 -42.80 15.07
N GLN A 246 -12.28 -43.92 14.56
CA GLN A 246 -13.19 -44.95 14.04
C GLN A 246 -14.13 -45.56 15.09
N THR A 247 -13.91 -45.30 16.39
CA THR A 247 -14.78 -45.74 17.47
C THR A 247 -15.94 -44.78 17.77
N LEU A 248 -16.06 -43.63 17.03
CA LEU A 248 -17.00 -42.57 17.28
C LEU A 248 -18.13 -42.53 16.22
N PRO A 249 -19.19 -43.31 16.33
CA PRO A 249 -20.19 -43.47 15.28
C PRO A 249 -21.08 -42.23 15.05
N LYS A 250 -21.23 -41.35 16.07
CA LYS A 250 -22.08 -40.16 15.99
C LYS A 250 -21.31 -38.86 15.72
N LEU A 251 -20.01 -38.95 15.44
CA LEU A 251 -19.19 -37.80 15.23
C LEU A 251 -19.64 -36.96 14.02
N LYS A 252 -19.91 -35.67 14.26
CA LYS A 252 -20.38 -34.70 13.27
C LYS A 252 -19.30 -33.69 12.91
N GLU A 253 -18.52 -33.23 13.92
CA GLU A 253 -17.49 -32.20 13.77
C GLU A 253 -16.16 -32.71 14.29
N LEU A 254 -15.13 -32.59 13.46
CA LEU A 254 -13.78 -33.07 13.75
C LEU A 254 -12.75 -32.03 13.36
N GLY A 255 -11.97 -31.58 14.33
CA GLY A 255 -10.88 -30.63 14.16
C GLY A 255 -9.51 -31.28 14.35
N PHE A 256 -8.64 -31.17 13.35
CA PHE A 256 -7.24 -31.60 13.36
C PHE A 256 -6.29 -30.52 12.87
N HIS A 257 -6.77 -29.33 12.61
CA HIS A 257 -5.89 -28.31 12.01
C HIS A 257 -4.71 -27.95 12.91
N SER A 258 -3.65 -27.46 12.31
CA SER A 258 -2.42 -27.07 12.99
C SER A 258 -1.82 -28.22 13.82
N ASN A 259 -1.58 -29.36 13.16
CA ASN A 259 -0.89 -30.51 13.65
C ASN A 259 0.27 -30.92 12.71
N ASN A 260 0.91 -32.05 12.96
CA ASN A 260 2.01 -32.57 12.15
C ASN A 260 1.63 -33.87 11.39
N ILE A 261 0.35 -34.01 11.01
CA ILE A 261 -0.13 -35.21 10.30
C ILE A 261 0.34 -35.15 8.85
N ALA A 262 1.10 -36.18 8.43
CA ALA A 262 1.61 -36.26 7.06
C ALA A 262 0.76 -37.12 6.14
N VAL A 263 -0.03 -38.03 6.68
CA VAL A 263 -0.76 -39.06 5.93
C VAL A 263 -2.16 -39.27 6.49
N ILE A 264 -3.18 -39.16 5.63
CA ILE A 264 -4.54 -39.64 5.90
C ILE A 264 -4.69 -41.01 5.25
N PRO A 265 -4.94 -42.09 5.99
CA PRO A 265 -5.00 -43.44 5.43
C PRO A 265 -6.27 -43.67 4.57
N GLU A 266 -6.26 -44.72 3.78
CA GLU A 266 -7.45 -45.23 3.08
C GLU A 266 -8.56 -45.57 4.08
N GLY A 267 -9.80 -45.14 3.77
CA GLY A 267 -10.96 -45.40 4.62
C GLY A 267 -10.91 -44.75 6.01
N ALA A 268 -10.12 -43.70 6.16
CA ALA A 268 -9.90 -43.01 7.46
C ALA A 268 -11.20 -42.73 8.24
N PHE A 269 -12.23 -42.30 7.55
CA PHE A 269 -13.53 -41.94 8.15
C PHE A 269 -14.68 -42.90 7.84
N GLN A 270 -14.38 -44.10 7.36
CA GLN A 270 -15.41 -45.07 6.94
C GLN A 270 -16.41 -45.43 8.03
N LYS A 271 -16.02 -45.36 9.30
CA LYS A 271 -16.91 -45.62 10.47
C LYS A 271 -17.56 -44.40 11.07
N ASN A 272 -17.39 -43.24 10.45
CA ASN A 272 -17.93 -41.96 10.92
C ASN A 272 -18.94 -41.37 9.91
N PRO A 273 -20.07 -42.05 9.63
CA PRO A 273 -20.96 -41.69 8.51
C PRO A 273 -21.70 -40.36 8.70
N LEU A 274 -21.77 -39.84 9.93
CA LEU A 274 -22.48 -38.60 10.29
C LEU A 274 -21.59 -37.35 10.27
N LEU A 275 -20.33 -37.49 9.86
CA LEU A 275 -19.41 -36.34 9.75
C LEU A 275 -19.95 -35.29 8.78
N ARG A 276 -20.03 -34.04 9.30
CA ARG A 276 -20.49 -32.85 8.56
C ARG A 276 -19.34 -31.90 8.26
N THR A 277 -18.39 -31.77 9.20
CA THR A 277 -17.26 -30.85 9.07
C THR A 277 -15.97 -31.53 9.48
N ILE A 278 -14.93 -31.41 8.60
CA ILE A 278 -13.58 -31.89 8.88
C ILE A 278 -12.60 -30.76 8.60
N HIS A 279 -11.85 -30.34 9.65
CA HIS A 279 -10.81 -29.32 9.57
C HIS A 279 -9.43 -29.97 9.60
N LEU A 280 -8.73 -29.98 8.47
CA LEU A 280 -7.41 -30.60 8.30
C LEU A 280 -6.34 -29.59 7.82
N TYR A 281 -6.66 -28.30 7.82
CA TYR A 281 -5.71 -27.29 7.35
C TYR A 281 -4.50 -27.15 8.27
N ASP A 282 -3.41 -26.58 7.75
CA ASP A 282 -2.15 -26.41 8.45
C ASP A 282 -1.56 -27.73 8.98
N ASN A 283 -1.59 -28.77 8.14
CA ASN A 283 -0.88 -30.02 8.34
C ASN A 283 0.06 -30.27 7.13
N PRO A 284 1.24 -30.87 7.33
CA PRO A 284 2.16 -31.18 6.22
C PRO A 284 1.71 -32.45 5.46
N LEU A 285 0.46 -32.45 4.99
CA LEU A 285 -0.12 -33.60 4.28
C LEU A 285 0.63 -33.87 2.99
N SER A 286 1.16 -35.07 2.85
CA SER A 286 1.81 -35.56 1.63
C SER A 286 0.95 -36.57 0.89
N PHE A 287 0.10 -37.28 1.60
CA PHE A 287 -0.77 -38.29 1.03
C PHE A 287 -2.15 -38.28 1.68
N VAL A 288 -3.17 -38.37 0.86
CA VAL A 288 -4.56 -38.58 1.26
C VAL A 288 -5.09 -39.83 0.53
N GLY A 289 -5.48 -40.83 1.30
CA GLY A 289 -6.04 -42.09 0.75
C GLY A 289 -7.23 -41.79 -0.16
N ARG A 290 -7.30 -42.43 -1.30
CA ARG A 290 -8.37 -42.20 -2.28
C ARG A 290 -9.76 -42.40 -1.70
N SER A 291 -9.91 -43.39 -0.80
CA SER A 291 -11.19 -43.71 -0.14
C SER A 291 -11.41 -42.95 1.16
N ALA A 292 -10.51 -42.03 1.55
CA ALA A 292 -10.56 -41.37 2.84
C ALA A 292 -11.90 -40.67 3.09
N PHE A 293 -12.42 -39.92 2.11
CA PHE A 293 -13.65 -39.14 2.20
C PHE A 293 -14.84 -39.76 1.46
N GLN A 294 -14.70 -40.96 0.94
CA GLN A 294 -15.77 -41.62 0.21
C GLN A 294 -16.97 -41.98 1.08
N ASN A 295 -18.17 -41.81 0.53
CA ASN A 295 -19.45 -42.19 1.16
C ASN A 295 -19.79 -41.41 2.45
N LEU A 296 -19.17 -40.25 2.69
CA LEU A 296 -19.55 -39.32 3.75
C LEU A 296 -20.77 -38.50 3.28
N SER A 297 -21.96 -39.10 3.26
CA SER A 297 -23.16 -38.47 2.68
C SER A 297 -23.55 -37.17 3.37
N ASP A 298 -23.29 -37.06 4.67
CA ASP A 298 -23.63 -35.91 5.48
C ASP A 298 -22.54 -34.83 5.53
N LEU A 299 -21.39 -35.06 4.87
CA LEU A 299 -20.29 -34.09 4.86
C LEU A 299 -20.71 -32.81 4.17
N GLN A 300 -20.70 -31.70 4.90
CA GLN A 300 -21.07 -30.35 4.45
C GLN A 300 -19.86 -29.46 4.22
N SER A 301 -18.79 -29.65 5.01
CA SER A 301 -17.58 -28.83 4.90
C SER A 301 -16.32 -29.68 5.02
N LEU A 302 -15.40 -29.50 4.08
CA LEU A 302 -14.07 -30.10 4.09
C LEU A 302 -13.02 -29.00 3.90
N MET A 303 -12.11 -28.83 4.87
CA MET A 303 -11.04 -27.83 4.83
C MET A 303 -9.67 -28.50 4.91
N LEU A 304 -8.91 -28.46 3.81
CA LEU A 304 -7.51 -28.84 3.70
C LEU A 304 -6.70 -27.59 3.32
N ARG A 305 -6.09 -26.97 4.28
CA ARG A 305 -5.26 -25.78 4.07
C ARG A 305 -3.84 -26.02 4.56
N GLY A 306 -2.85 -25.56 3.78
CA GLY A 306 -1.44 -25.74 4.13
C GLY A 306 -0.88 -27.14 3.94
N ALA A 307 -1.57 -28.02 3.17
CA ALA A 307 -1.10 -29.36 2.82
C ALA A 307 -0.04 -29.29 1.70
N SER A 308 1.11 -28.69 1.99
CA SER A 308 2.13 -28.25 1.02
C SER A 308 2.82 -29.37 0.22
N MET A 309 2.56 -30.62 0.57
CA MET A 309 3.11 -31.80 -0.14
C MET A 309 2.05 -32.53 -0.98
N MET A 310 0.78 -32.13 -0.92
CA MET A 310 -0.32 -32.76 -1.62
C MET A 310 -0.38 -32.27 -3.08
N GLN A 311 -0.27 -33.17 -4.05
CA GLN A 311 -0.28 -32.85 -5.48
C GLN A 311 -1.55 -33.27 -6.20
N ASP A 312 -2.23 -34.30 -5.69
CA ASP A 312 -3.42 -34.87 -6.30
C ASP A 312 -4.70 -34.39 -5.61
N PHE A 313 -5.75 -34.18 -6.41
CA PHE A 313 -7.07 -33.84 -5.90
C PHE A 313 -7.70 -35.06 -5.19
N PRO A 314 -8.23 -34.95 -3.94
CA PRO A 314 -8.82 -36.09 -3.22
C PRO A 314 -10.13 -36.55 -3.88
N SER A 315 -10.42 -37.86 -3.86
CA SER A 315 -11.69 -38.37 -4.34
C SER A 315 -12.82 -38.05 -3.36
N LEU A 316 -13.85 -37.36 -3.86
CA LEU A 316 -15.04 -36.96 -3.11
C LEU A 316 -16.28 -37.76 -3.56
N THR A 317 -16.08 -38.94 -4.12
CA THR A 317 -17.20 -39.80 -4.58
C THR A 317 -18.11 -40.18 -3.41
N GLY A 318 -19.40 -39.85 -3.52
CA GLY A 318 -20.41 -40.15 -2.51
C GLY A 318 -20.63 -39.07 -1.46
N THR A 319 -19.88 -37.97 -1.50
CA THR A 319 -20.08 -36.79 -0.61
C THR A 319 -21.09 -35.80 -1.19
N ARG A 320 -22.33 -36.27 -1.39
CA ARG A 320 -23.35 -35.52 -2.15
C ARG A 320 -23.86 -34.24 -1.50
N ASN A 321 -23.70 -34.10 -0.18
CA ASN A 321 -24.18 -32.94 0.57
C ASN A 321 -23.06 -31.91 0.88
N LEU A 322 -21.89 -32.02 0.20
CA LEU A 322 -20.78 -31.09 0.42
C LEU A 322 -21.14 -29.69 -0.07
N GLU A 323 -21.27 -28.74 0.84
CA GLU A 323 -21.58 -27.34 0.57
C GLU A 323 -20.33 -26.48 0.46
N SER A 324 -19.26 -26.79 1.22
CA SER A 324 -18.02 -26.01 1.24
C SER A 324 -16.81 -26.92 1.11
N LEU A 325 -16.00 -26.63 0.10
CA LEU A 325 -14.71 -27.30 -0.17
C LEU A 325 -13.58 -26.26 -0.22
N THR A 326 -12.64 -26.37 0.71
CA THR A 326 -11.44 -25.53 0.78
C THR A 326 -10.19 -26.41 0.68
N LEU A 327 -9.43 -26.27 -0.40
CA LEU A 327 -8.15 -26.93 -0.68
C LEU A 327 -7.10 -25.87 -0.99
N THR A 328 -6.64 -25.14 0.02
CA THR A 328 -5.74 -23.99 -0.15
C THR A 328 -4.33 -24.27 0.31
N GLY A 329 -3.34 -23.66 -0.36
CA GLY A 329 -1.93 -23.81 0.01
C GLY A 329 -1.41 -25.23 -0.19
N THR A 330 -1.92 -25.93 -1.21
CA THR A 330 -1.46 -27.24 -1.68
C THR A 330 -0.68 -27.08 -2.99
N LYS A 331 -0.30 -28.17 -3.64
CA LYS A 331 0.33 -28.16 -4.96
C LYS A 331 -0.52 -28.83 -6.02
N ILE A 332 -1.84 -28.73 -5.89
CA ILE A 332 -2.79 -29.30 -6.86
C ILE A 332 -2.62 -28.60 -8.21
N ARG A 333 -2.47 -29.41 -9.26
CA ARG A 333 -2.26 -28.93 -10.65
C ARG A 333 -3.49 -28.98 -11.52
N ALA A 334 -4.41 -29.87 -11.22
CA ALA A 334 -5.62 -30.06 -12.02
C ALA A 334 -6.84 -30.28 -11.14
N VAL A 335 -7.97 -29.74 -11.56
CA VAL A 335 -9.29 -29.98 -10.97
C VAL A 335 -9.97 -31.08 -11.78
N PRO A 336 -10.56 -32.14 -11.16
CA PRO A 336 -11.26 -33.20 -11.87
C PRO A 336 -12.43 -32.66 -12.70
N ALA A 337 -12.57 -33.15 -13.95
CA ALA A 337 -13.65 -32.71 -14.84
C ALA A 337 -15.05 -33.14 -14.36
N ASP A 338 -15.14 -34.24 -13.59
CA ASP A 338 -16.34 -34.81 -13.02
C ASP A 338 -16.69 -34.22 -11.62
N LEU A 339 -15.99 -33.18 -11.14
CA LEU A 339 -16.20 -32.57 -9.83
C LEU A 339 -17.69 -32.22 -9.62
N CYS A 340 -18.29 -31.57 -10.59
CA CYS A 340 -19.65 -31.08 -10.52
C CYS A 340 -20.74 -32.15 -10.70
N GLU A 341 -20.39 -33.33 -11.22
CA GLU A 341 -21.32 -34.46 -11.29
C GLU A 341 -21.59 -35.04 -9.89
N ASN A 342 -20.58 -35.00 -9.02
CA ASN A 342 -20.64 -35.53 -7.67
C ASN A 342 -21.12 -34.48 -6.63
N LEU A 343 -20.89 -33.18 -6.85
CA LEU A 343 -21.06 -32.11 -5.88
C LEU A 343 -22.07 -31.04 -6.32
N SER A 344 -23.30 -31.46 -6.67
CA SER A 344 -24.35 -30.55 -7.18
C SER A 344 -24.83 -29.47 -6.18
N VAL A 345 -24.66 -29.69 -4.88
CA VAL A 345 -25.06 -28.75 -3.82
C VAL A 345 -23.94 -27.82 -3.36
N LEU A 346 -22.73 -27.95 -3.94
CA LEU A 346 -21.57 -27.16 -3.56
C LEU A 346 -21.85 -25.66 -3.73
N ARG A 347 -21.62 -24.88 -2.66
CA ARG A 347 -21.83 -23.44 -2.61
C ARG A 347 -20.54 -22.65 -2.61
N THR A 348 -19.52 -23.16 -1.91
CA THR A 348 -18.21 -22.49 -1.79
C THR A 348 -17.10 -23.42 -2.23
N LEU A 349 -16.32 -22.97 -3.19
CA LEU A 349 -15.14 -23.66 -3.68
C LEU A 349 -13.92 -22.74 -3.57
N ASP A 350 -12.99 -23.06 -2.66
CA ASP A 350 -11.74 -22.34 -2.49
C ASP A 350 -10.56 -23.24 -2.85
N LEU A 351 -9.91 -22.94 -3.96
CA LEU A 351 -8.72 -23.61 -4.50
C LEU A 351 -7.54 -22.64 -4.61
N SER A 352 -7.50 -21.62 -3.75
CA SER A 352 -6.45 -20.60 -3.78
C SER A 352 -5.08 -21.15 -3.35
N TYR A 353 -4.00 -20.48 -3.78
CA TYR A 353 -2.61 -20.86 -3.47
C TYR A 353 -2.24 -22.29 -3.89
N ASN A 354 -2.53 -22.64 -5.15
CA ASN A 354 -2.21 -23.92 -5.77
C ASN A 354 -1.38 -23.74 -7.05
N GLU A 355 -1.12 -24.83 -7.78
CA GLU A 355 -0.40 -24.86 -9.06
C GLU A 355 -1.34 -25.13 -10.26
N ILE A 356 -2.61 -24.71 -10.21
CA ILE A 356 -3.61 -24.98 -11.25
C ILE A 356 -3.32 -24.14 -12.50
N GLU A 357 -3.16 -24.81 -13.65
CA GLU A 357 -2.89 -24.18 -14.95
C GLU A 357 -4.16 -24.02 -15.81
N GLU A 358 -5.06 -25.00 -15.76
CA GLU A 358 -6.29 -25.04 -16.54
C GLU A 358 -7.50 -25.38 -15.67
N LEU A 359 -8.67 -24.82 -16.02
CA LEU A 359 -9.92 -25.06 -15.33
C LEU A 359 -10.85 -25.95 -16.17
N PRO A 360 -11.51 -26.96 -15.55
CA PRO A 360 -12.58 -27.68 -16.19
C PRO A 360 -13.83 -26.82 -16.32
N SER A 361 -14.85 -27.31 -17.01
CA SER A 361 -16.19 -26.74 -16.94
C SER A 361 -16.84 -27.06 -15.59
N PHE A 362 -17.34 -26.03 -14.93
CA PHE A 362 -18.10 -26.16 -13.67
C PHE A 362 -19.62 -26.37 -13.93
N GLN A 363 -20.01 -26.72 -15.16
CA GLN A 363 -21.38 -27.02 -15.49
C GLN A 363 -21.87 -28.20 -14.63
N GLY A 364 -23.00 -28.01 -13.96
CA GLY A 364 -23.54 -28.99 -12.99
C GLY A 364 -23.45 -28.55 -11.53
N CYS A 365 -22.50 -27.75 -11.16
CA CYS A 365 -22.41 -27.13 -9.84
C CYS A 365 -23.35 -25.92 -9.72
N VAL A 366 -24.64 -26.11 -9.97
CA VAL A 366 -25.63 -25.01 -10.08
C VAL A 366 -25.83 -24.21 -8.77
N SER A 367 -25.43 -24.77 -7.64
CA SER A 367 -25.55 -24.14 -6.31
C SER A 367 -24.37 -23.25 -5.95
N LEU A 368 -23.29 -23.22 -6.75
CA LEU A 368 -22.09 -22.42 -6.46
C LEU A 368 -22.41 -20.94 -6.33
N GLN A 369 -21.97 -20.38 -5.21
CA GLN A 369 -22.08 -18.95 -4.85
C GLN A 369 -20.73 -18.26 -4.85
N ASP A 370 -19.69 -18.92 -4.34
CA ASP A 370 -18.36 -18.36 -4.17
C ASP A 370 -17.30 -19.30 -4.74
N ILE A 371 -16.48 -18.78 -5.65
CA ILE A 371 -15.32 -19.46 -6.23
C ILE A 371 -14.09 -18.61 -5.98
N THR A 372 -13.10 -19.17 -5.28
CA THR A 372 -11.81 -18.53 -5.06
C THR A 372 -10.70 -19.36 -5.68
N LEU A 373 -10.00 -18.78 -6.66
CA LEU A 373 -8.91 -19.37 -7.43
C LEU A 373 -7.65 -18.47 -7.39
N GLN A 374 -7.55 -17.66 -6.36
CA GLN A 374 -6.44 -16.73 -6.16
C GLN A 374 -5.10 -17.44 -6.10
N GLN A 375 -4.04 -16.83 -6.64
CA GLN A 375 -2.67 -17.33 -6.53
C GLN A 375 -2.53 -18.76 -7.12
N ASN A 376 -2.84 -18.89 -8.40
CA ASN A 376 -2.62 -20.07 -9.24
C ASN A 376 -1.84 -19.69 -10.51
N HIS A 377 -1.72 -20.59 -11.49
CA HIS A 377 -1.05 -20.37 -12.76
C HIS A 377 -2.01 -20.34 -13.97
N ILE A 378 -3.28 -20.00 -13.75
CA ILE A 378 -4.31 -19.99 -14.77
C ILE A 378 -3.99 -18.95 -15.83
N GLN A 379 -3.92 -19.34 -17.12
CA GLN A 379 -3.53 -18.49 -18.23
C GLN A 379 -4.70 -18.00 -19.08
N GLN A 380 -5.77 -18.77 -19.14
CA GLN A 380 -6.96 -18.43 -19.93
C GLN A 380 -8.24 -18.97 -19.30
N ILE A 381 -9.36 -18.33 -19.62
CA ILE A 381 -10.71 -18.77 -19.25
C ILE A 381 -11.46 -19.05 -20.54
N GLU A 382 -11.91 -20.30 -20.66
CA GLU A 382 -12.68 -20.77 -21.80
C GLU A 382 -14.15 -20.39 -21.73
N ARG A 383 -14.89 -20.55 -22.85
CA ARG A 383 -16.29 -20.19 -22.97
C ARG A 383 -17.18 -20.88 -21.95
N ASP A 384 -16.98 -22.18 -21.76
CA ASP A 384 -17.87 -23.05 -21.00
C ASP A 384 -17.42 -23.26 -19.54
N THR A 385 -16.30 -22.62 -19.12
CA THR A 385 -15.75 -22.76 -17.75
C THR A 385 -16.79 -22.45 -16.69
N PHE A 386 -17.51 -21.33 -16.80
CA PHE A 386 -18.52 -20.91 -15.82
C PHE A 386 -19.96 -21.02 -16.35
N HIS A 387 -20.16 -21.81 -17.41
CA HIS A 387 -21.49 -21.99 -18.01
C HIS A 387 -22.49 -22.60 -17.01
N GLY A 388 -23.68 -22.01 -16.88
CA GLY A 388 -24.74 -22.52 -16.00
C GLY A 388 -24.66 -22.10 -14.53
N LEU A 389 -23.62 -21.36 -14.09
CA LEU A 389 -23.47 -20.90 -12.72
C LEU A 389 -24.33 -19.68 -12.42
N THR A 390 -25.65 -19.82 -12.48
CA THR A 390 -26.60 -18.70 -12.31
C THR A 390 -26.66 -18.12 -10.90
N ASN A 391 -26.17 -18.86 -9.88
CA ASN A 391 -26.18 -18.46 -8.47
C ASN A 391 -24.83 -17.86 -7.99
N LEU A 392 -23.81 -17.80 -8.86
CA LEU A 392 -22.48 -17.33 -8.49
C LEU A 392 -22.51 -15.83 -8.12
N ARG A 393 -22.00 -15.52 -6.93
CA ARG A 393 -21.97 -14.16 -6.36
C ARG A 393 -20.55 -13.57 -6.30
N VAL A 394 -19.57 -14.41 -5.96
CA VAL A 394 -18.17 -14.02 -5.83
C VAL A 394 -17.30 -14.90 -6.70
N LEU A 395 -16.45 -14.28 -7.52
CA LEU A 395 -15.44 -14.95 -8.31
C LEU A 395 -14.10 -14.22 -8.12
N ASP A 396 -13.15 -14.92 -7.49
CA ASP A 396 -11.79 -14.41 -7.30
C ASP A 396 -10.80 -15.21 -8.16
N LEU A 397 -10.23 -14.53 -9.15
CA LEU A 397 -9.21 -15.04 -10.07
C LEU A 397 -7.92 -14.20 -9.95
N SER A 398 -7.76 -13.49 -8.84
CA SER A 398 -6.63 -12.60 -8.62
C SER A 398 -5.30 -13.35 -8.52
N ARG A 399 -4.19 -12.65 -8.81
CA ARG A 399 -2.83 -13.21 -8.72
C ARG A 399 -2.64 -14.48 -9.55
N ASN A 400 -3.10 -14.46 -10.79
CA ASN A 400 -2.91 -15.51 -11.78
C ASN A 400 -2.07 -15.00 -12.97
N GLU A 401 -1.95 -15.82 -14.00
CA GLU A 401 -1.26 -15.46 -15.24
C GLU A 401 -2.22 -15.22 -16.40
N LEU A 402 -3.47 -14.82 -16.13
CA LEU A 402 -4.53 -14.64 -17.11
C LEU A 402 -4.13 -13.63 -18.18
N LYS A 403 -4.10 -14.09 -19.43
CA LYS A 403 -3.86 -13.31 -20.65
C LYS A 403 -5.13 -13.08 -21.45
N PHE A 404 -6.05 -14.05 -21.41
CA PHE A 404 -7.25 -14.08 -22.22
C PHE A 404 -8.44 -14.61 -21.43
N ILE A 405 -9.60 -13.99 -21.63
CA ILE A 405 -10.92 -14.44 -21.15
C ILE A 405 -11.84 -14.47 -22.38
N HIS A 406 -12.49 -15.60 -22.64
CA HIS A 406 -13.41 -15.71 -23.76
C HIS A 406 -14.54 -14.69 -23.62
N PRO A 407 -14.98 -13.99 -24.70
CA PRO A 407 -16.01 -12.95 -24.63
C PRO A 407 -17.32 -13.37 -23.97
N ASP A 408 -17.70 -14.65 -24.11
CA ASP A 408 -18.93 -15.21 -23.57
C ASP A 408 -18.77 -15.92 -22.23
N ALA A 409 -17.57 -15.92 -21.64
CA ALA A 409 -17.27 -16.69 -20.41
C ALA A 409 -18.16 -16.31 -19.20
N PHE A 410 -18.64 -15.06 -19.13
CA PHE A 410 -19.45 -14.55 -18.02
C PHE A 410 -20.95 -14.45 -18.34
N LEU A 411 -21.41 -14.86 -19.54
CA LEU A 411 -22.82 -14.69 -19.97
C LEU A 411 -23.85 -15.30 -19.00
N SER A 412 -23.52 -16.43 -18.38
CA SER A 412 -24.41 -17.13 -17.44
C SER A 412 -24.43 -16.54 -16.03
N LEU A 413 -23.52 -15.59 -15.71
CA LEU A 413 -23.28 -15.10 -14.32
C LEU A 413 -24.19 -13.94 -13.93
N SER A 414 -25.52 -14.15 -14.08
CA SER A 414 -26.53 -13.10 -13.87
C SER A 414 -26.61 -12.52 -12.43
N THR A 415 -26.07 -13.23 -11.44
CA THR A 415 -26.08 -12.84 -10.02
C THR A 415 -24.70 -12.43 -9.48
N LEU A 416 -23.67 -12.41 -10.33
CA LEU A 416 -22.31 -12.10 -9.91
C LEU A 416 -22.24 -10.68 -9.33
N ASN A 417 -21.85 -10.61 -8.06
CA ASN A 417 -21.77 -9.37 -7.29
C ASN A 417 -20.34 -8.81 -7.19
N SER A 418 -19.35 -9.70 -7.02
CA SER A 418 -17.94 -9.36 -6.88
C SER A 418 -17.08 -10.17 -7.83
N LEU A 419 -16.23 -9.49 -8.61
CA LEU A 419 -15.25 -10.09 -9.51
C LEU A 419 -13.88 -9.50 -9.24
N ASP A 420 -12.93 -10.36 -8.82
CA ASP A 420 -11.53 -9.98 -8.63
C ASP A 420 -10.65 -10.61 -9.71
N LEU A 421 -10.08 -9.77 -10.56
CA LEU A 421 -9.13 -10.13 -11.61
C LEU A 421 -7.79 -9.41 -11.40
N SER A 422 -7.53 -8.93 -10.18
CA SER A 422 -6.32 -8.15 -9.88
C SER A 422 -5.04 -8.99 -10.04
N VAL A 423 -3.94 -8.31 -10.32
CA VAL A 423 -2.60 -8.89 -10.48
C VAL A 423 -2.60 -10.05 -11.51
N ASN A 424 -3.02 -9.73 -12.73
CA ASN A 424 -3.01 -10.61 -13.89
C ASN A 424 -2.30 -9.94 -15.10
N ARG A 425 -2.36 -10.57 -16.27
CA ARG A 425 -1.73 -10.05 -17.50
C ARG A 425 -2.77 -9.68 -18.58
N LEU A 426 -4.00 -9.37 -18.17
CA LEU A 426 -5.12 -9.06 -19.05
C LEU A 426 -4.91 -7.76 -19.83
N ALA A 427 -5.26 -7.78 -21.13
CA ALA A 427 -5.32 -6.59 -21.97
C ALA A 427 -6.72 -5.98 -22.05
N SER A 428 -7.77 -6.80 -21.86
CA SER A 428 -9.18 -6.41 -21.85
C SER A 428 -10.00 -7.38 -21.02
N VAL A 429 -11.17 -6.96 -20.55
CA VAL A 429 -12.13 -7.79 -19.81
C VAL A 429 -13.48 -7.73 -20.51
N PRO A 430 -14.12 -8.88 -20.81
CA PRO A 430 -15.48 -8.91 -21.34
C PRO A 430 -16.47 -8.46 -20.24
N THR A 431 -17.43 -7.62 -20.61
CA THR A 431 -18.47 -7.11 -19.71
C THR A 431 -19.84 -7.78 -19.95
N ALA A 432 -19.94 -8.62 -20.96
CA ALA A 432 -21.18 -9.36 -21.27
C ALA A 432 -21.55 -10.30 -20.12
N GLY A 433 -22.79 -10.22 -19.63
CA GLY A 433 -23.27 -11.01 -18.48
C GLY A 433 -23.05 -10.41 -17.09
N LEU A 434 -22.27 -9.32 -16.96
CA LEU A 434 -21.92 -8.73 -15.66
C LEU A 434 -22.90 -7.64 -15.18
N ASN A 435 -24.18 -7.73 -15.54
CA ASN A 435 -25.20 -6.71 -15.25
C ASN A 435 -25.52 -6.54 -13.76
N ALA A 436 -25.23 -7.54 -12.92
CA ALA A 436 -25.47 -7.52 -11.49
C ALA A 436 -24.24 -7.09 -10.67
N LEU A 437 -23.09 -6.89 -11.33
CA LEU A 437 -21.80 -6.68 -10.66
C LEU A 437 -21.79 -5.36 -9.87
N ASN A 438 -21.45 -5.45 -8.58
CA ASN A 438 -21.29 -4.30 -7.69
C ASN A 438 -19.82 -3.94 -7.47
N GLN A 439 -18.93 -4.94 -7.48
CA GLN A 439 -17.51 -4.75 -7.23
C GLN A 439 -16.66 -5.42 -8.31
N LEU A 440 -15.74 -4.66 -8.91
CA LEU A 440 -14.77 -5.14 -9.90
C LEU A 440 -13.36 -4.69 -9.52
N LYS A 441 -12.43 -5.65 -9.39
CA LYS A 441 -11.03 -5.36 -9.11
C LYS A 441 -10.16 -5.79 -10.28
N LEU A 442 -9.37 -4.86 -10.82
CA LEU A 442 -8.51 -5.03 -12.00
C LEU A 442 -7.09 -4.51 -11.77
N THR A 443 -6.75 -4.07 -10.55
CA THR A 443 -5.42 -3.55 -10.21
C THR A 443 -4.32 -4.53 -10.58
N GLY A 444 -3.14 -4.03 -10.99
CA GLY A 444 -2.00 -4.87 -11.33
C GLY A 444 -2.04 -5.50 -12.74
N ASN A 445 -3.06 -5.21 -13.57
CA ASN A 445 -3.09 -5.62 -14.99
C ASN A 445 -2.39 -4.56 -15.86
N VAL A 446 -1.06 -4.57 -15.86
CA VAL A 446 -0.25 -3.55 -16.56
C VAL A 446 -0.48 -3.47 -18.08
N ASN A 447 -1.00 -4.54 -18.69
CA ASN A 447 -1.30 -4.59 -20.12
C ASN A 447 -2.66 -3.98 -20.47
N MET A 448 -3.54 -3.72 -19.49
CA MET A 448 -4.88 -3.19 -19.71
C MET A 448 -4.84 -1.68 -19.91
N ARG A 449 -4.71 -1.25 -21.15
CA ARG A 449 -4.66 0.16 -21.54
C ARG A 449 -5.98 0.73 -22.04
N SER A 450 -6.96 -0.13 -22.31
CA SER A 450 -8.29 0.27 -22.80
C SER A 450 -9.17 0.81 -21.66
N ILE A 451 -10.02 1.78 -21.98
CA ILE A 451 -11.04 2.29 -21.05
C ILE A 451 -12.24 1.36 -21.10
N LEU A 452 -12.70 0.92 -19.92
CA LEU A 452 -13.93 0.13 -19.78
C LEU A 452 -15.16 1.01 -20.00
N SER A 453 -16.18 0.46 -20.70
CA SER A 453 -17.45 1.15 -20.88
C SER A 453 -18.31 1.00 -19.63
N ALA A 454 -18.74 2.11 -19.05
CA ALA A 454 -19.69 2.14 -17.92
C ALA A 454 -21.07 1.55 -18.30
N ALA A 455 -21.45 1.61 -19.56
CA ALA A 455 -22.73 1.09 -20.07
C ALA A 455 -22.89 -0.42 -19.88
N GLY A 456 -21.78 -1.19 -19.83
CA GLY A 456 -21.79 -2.63 -19.59
C GLY A 456 -21.95 -3.04 -18.12
N LEU A 457 -21.91 -2.09 -17.17
CA LEU A 457 -21.84 -2.36 -15.72
C LEU A 457 -22.80 -1.46 -14.93
N PRO A 458 -24.12 -1.60 -15.12
CA PRO A 458 -25.11 -0.64 -14.63
C PRO A 458 -25.27 -0.60 -13.09
N LYS A 459 -24.90 -1.67 -12.38
CA LYS A 459 -25.01 -1.77 -10.91
C LYS A 459 -23.69 -1.60 -10.18
N LEU A 460 -22.61 -1.27 -10.88
CA LEU A 460 -21.28 -1.17 -10.29
C LEU A 460 -21.21 -0.04 -9.26
N ARG A 461 -20.71 -0.36 -8.06
CA ARG A 461 -20.52 0.60 -6.95
C ARG A 461 -19.06 0.84 -6.64
N SER A 462 -18.21 -0.18 -6.83
CA SER A 462 -16.79 -0.09 -6.55
C SER A 462 -16.01 -0.71 -7.69
N ILE A 463 -15.02 0.04 -8.20
CA ILE A 463 -14.08 -0.46 -9.20
C ILE A 463 -12.66 -0.09 -8.81
N SER A 464 -11.75 -1.06 -8.89
CA SER A 464 -10.31 -0.85 -8.72
C SER A 464 -9.62 -1.17 -10.04
N VAL A 465 -8.97 -0.18 -10.64
CA VAL A 465 -8.37 -0.25 -11.98
C VAL A 465 -6.85 -0.11 -11.93
N PRO A 466 -6.10 -0.58 -12.95
CA PRO A 466 -4.65 -0.39 -13.02
C PRO A 466 -4.24 1.08 -13.12
N TYR A 467 -5.02 1.89 -13.84
CA TYR A 467 -4.67 3.27 -14.14
C TYR A 467 -5.83 4.21 -13.81
N ALA A 468 -5.55 5.31 -13.10
CA ALA A 468 -6.54 6.30 -12.67
C ALA A 468 -7.39 6.88 -13.82
N TYR A 469 -6.84 6.95 -15.04
CA TYR A 469 -7.57 7.42 -16.21
C TYR A 469 -8.79 6.58 -16.57
N GLN A 470 -8.77 5.29 -16.23
CA GLN A 470 -9.88 4.38 -16.49
C GLN A 470 -11.10 4.71 -15.61
N CYS A 471 -10.88 5.31 -14.45
CA CYS A 471 -11.93 5.84 -13.58
C CYS A 471 -12.72 7.00 -14.21
N CYS A 472 -12.15 7.70 -15.19
CA CYS A 472 -12.82 8.83 -15.83
C CYS A 472 -14.12 8.45 -16.57
N ALA A 473 -14.29 7.18 -16.92
CA ALA A 473 -15.53 6.68 -17.53
C ALA A 473 -16.68 6.48 -16.51
N PHE A 474 -16.36 6.43 -15.22
CA PHE A 474 -17.28 6.08 -14.14
C PHE A 474 -17.59 7.25 -13.21
N ILE A 475 -16.78 8.30 -13.23
CA ILE A 475 -17.01 9.50 -12.43
C ILE A 475 -17.69 10.51 -13.34
N ALA A 476 -18.96 10.83 -13.05
CA ALA A 476 -19.62 11.96 -13.69
C ALA A 476 -18.77 13.21 -13.40
N CYS A 477 -18.18 13.81 -14.45
CA CYS A 477 -17.42 15.04 -14.31
C CYS A 477 -18.35 16.10 -13.73
N ASP A 478 -18.12 16.50 -12.48
CA ASP A 478 -18.79 17.59 -11.80
C ASP A 478 -18.79 18.82 -12.71
N GLY A 479 -19.92 19.21 -13.20
CA GLY A 479 -20.14 20.49 -13.88
C GLY A 479 -21.10 20.54 -15.07
N THR A 480 -21.38 19.44 -15.74
CA THR A 480 -22.21 19.45 -16.94
C THR A 480 -23.60 18.82 -16.78
N LEU A 481 -23.79 17.89 -15.86
CA LEU A 481 -25.10 17.30 -15.58
C LEU A 481 -26.01 18.22 -14.73
N SER A 482 -25.41 19.07 -13.87
CA SER A 482 -26.20 20.02 -13.05
C SER A 482 -26.80 21.18 -13.83
N SER A 483 -26.30 21.44 -15.03
CA SER A 483 -26.85 22.50 -15.89
C SER A 483 -28.00 22.00 -16.80
N LEU A 484 -27.92 20.76 -17.30
CA LEU A 484 -28.96 20.17 -18.12
C LEU A 484 -30.20 19.73 -17.32
N GLU A 485 -30.01 19.16 -16.13
CA GLU A 485 -31.14 18.82 -15.23
C GLU A 485 -31.79 20.05 -14.61
N ARG A 486 -31.09 21.20 -14.52
CA ARG A 486 -31.66 22.45 -14.02
C ARG A 486 -32.48 23.19 -15.06
N GLU A 487 -32.26 22.97 -16.37
CA GLU A 487 -33.09 23.55 -17.45
C GLU A 487 -34.38 22.75 -17.69
N ASP A 488 -34.35 21.42 -17.52
CA ASP A 488 -35.56 20.60 -17.66
C ASP A 488 -36.52 20.71 -16.45
N ARG A 489 -36.00 20.99 -15.22
CA ARG A 489 -36.83 21.23 -14.01
C ARG A 489 -37.60 22.57 -14.06
N LYS A 490 -37.26 23.48 -14.95
CA LYS A 490 -38.03 24.75 -15.10
C LYS A 490 -39.27 24.63 -15.98
N LYS A 491 -39.55 23.49 -16.56
CA LYS A 491 -40.68 23.28 -17.50
C LYS A 491 -41.70 22.23 -17.11
N GLY A 492 -41.73 21.72 -15.91
CA GLY A 492 -42.67 20.69 -15.49
C GLY A 492 -43.30 20.97 -14.13
N ILE A 493 -44.51 21.48 -14.14
CA ILE A 493 -45.46 21.52 -13.02
C ILE A 493 -45.98 20.08 -12.84
N GLY A 494 -45.88 19.49 -11.66
CA GLY A 494 -46.50 18.20 -11.33
C GLY A 494 -45.91 17.53 -10.14
N VAL A 495 -46.62 17.57 -9.06
CA VAL A 495 -46.60 16.87 -7.80
C VAL A 495 -46.24 15.39 -7.95
N ASP A 496 -45.21 14.90 -7.23
CA ASP A 496 -45.24 13.69 -6.44
C ASP A 496 -43.97 13.61 -5.57
N GLU A 497 -44.17 13.59 -4.25
CA GLU A 497 -43.17 13.34 -3.21
C GLU A 497 -42.82 11.85 -3.23
N ASP A 498 -41.84 11.46 -4.03
CA ASP A 498 -41.08 10.22 -3.84
C ASP A 498 -39.66 10.51 -3.40
N MET A 499 -39.37 9.97 -2.25
CA MET A 499 -38.17 9.98 -1.46
C MET A 499 -36.92 9.92 -2.35
N GLU A 500 -36.23 11.06 -2.52
CA GLU A 500 -34.92 11.16 -3.20
C GLU A 500 -33.92 10.21 -2.50
N ARG A 501 -33.63 9.08 -3.13
CA ARG A 501 -32.44 8.30 -2.81
C ARG A 501 -31.22 9.15 -3.17
N PRO A 502 -30.29 9.39 -2.25
CA PRO A 502 -29.05 10.11 -2.58
C PRO A 502 -28.34 9.37 -3.72
N PRO A 503 -27.74 10.09 -4.68
CA PRO A 503 -26.99 9.47 -5.77
C PRO A 503 -25.94 8.57 -5.16
N LEU A 504 -25.98 7.27 -5.47
CA LEU A 504 -25.01 6.29 -5.00
C LEU A 504 -23.63 6.73 -5.51
N LEU A 505 -22.78 7.18 -4.59
CA LEU A 505 -21.42 7.60 -4.88
C LEU A 505 -20.64 6.36 -5.33
N MET A 506 -20.29 6.29 -6.60
CA MET A 506 -19.45 5.22 -7.13
C MET A 506 -18.02 5.40 -6.67
N HIS A 507 -17.44 4.37 -6.05
CA HIS A 507 -16.04 4.37 -5.62
C HIS A 507 -15.13 3.82 -6.72
N CYS A 508 -14.24 4.63 -7.29
CA CYS A 508 -13.23 4.19 -8.24
C CYS A 508 -11.82 4.48 -7.71
N SER A 509 -10.96 3.47 -7.72
CA SER A 509 -9.57 3.54 -7.23
C SER A 509 -8.57 3.01 -8.27
N PRO A 510 -7.43 3.69 -8.49
CA PRO A 510 -7.06 4.99 -7.95
C PRO A 510 -7.88 6.11 -8.58
N SER A 511 -8.34 7.07 -7.77
CA SER A 511 -9.17 8.17 -8.25
C SER A 511 -8.38 9.10 -9.18
N PRO A 512 -8.99 9.60 -10.27
CA PRO A 512 -8.39 10.65 -11.08
C PRO A 512 -8.21 11.92 -10.26
N GLY A 513 -7.22 12.71 -10.62
CA GLY A 513 -6.89 13.92 -9.88
C GLY A 513 -6.07 14.89 -10.71
N ALA A 514 -5.53 15.90 -10.06
CA ALA A 514 -4.76 16.95 -10.72
C ALA A 514 -3.64 16.41 -11.63
N PHE A 515 -2.89 15.41 -11.16
CA PHE A 515 -1.81 14.77 -11.91
C PHE A 515 -2.26 13.69 -12.89
N LYS A 516 -3.48 13.16 -12.74
CA LYS A 516 -4.08 12.19 -13.66
C LYS A 516 -5.47 12.68 -14.12
N PRO A 517 -5.53 13.77 -14.93
CA PRO A 517 -6.77 14.44 -15.27
C PRO A 517 -7.59 13.69 -16.32
N CYS A 518 -8.92 13.79 -16.25
CA CYS A 518 -9.81 13.18 -17.23
C CYS A 518 -9.89 13.94 -18.54
N ALA A 519 -10.09 15.23 -18.48
CA ALA A 519 -10.39 16.02 -19.67
C ALA A 519 -9.17 16.73 -20.28
N HIS A 520 -8.31 17.30 -19.43
CA HIS A 520 -7.29 18.23 -19.89
C HIS A 520 -5.97 18.07 -19.14
N LEU A 521 -4.85 17.89 -19.89
CA LEU A 521 -3.52 17.72 -19.30
C LEU A 521 -3.10 18.94 -18.46
N LEU A 522 -3.23 20.15 -19.00
CA LEU A 522 -2.75 21.37 -18.34
C LEU A 522 -3.75 21.96 -17.33
N GLY A 523 -4.95 21.37 -17.18
CA GLY A 523 -5.95 21.81 -16.22
C GLY A 523 -6.77 23.01 -16.69
N SER A 524 -6.97 24.05 -15.83
CA SER A 524 -7.83 25.19 -16.13
C SER A 524 -7.32 26.03 -17.29
N TRP A 525 -8.23 26.76 -17.96
CA TRP A 525 -7.90 27.62 -19.11
C TRP A 525 -6.91 28.72 -18.74
N MET A 526 -6.93 29.24 -17.52
CA MET A 526 -5.95 30.24 -17.04
C MET A 526 -4.53 29.71 -17.04
N ILE A 527 -4.34 28.49 -16.51
CA ILE A 527 -3.02 27.82 -16.48
C ILE A 527 -2.54 27.58 -17.91
N ARG A 528 -3.42 27.13 -18.82
CA ARG A 528 -3.11 26.93 -20.25
C ARG A 528 -2.58 28.18 -20.90
N LEU A 529 -3.32 29.28 -20.79
CA LEU A 529 -2.89 30.56 -21.39
C LEU A 529 -1.54 31.01 -20.85
N THR A 530 -1.32 30.85 -19.54
CA THR A 530 -0.04 31.16 -18.90
C THR A 530 1.10 30.33 -19.48
N ILE A 531 0.90 29.02 -19.63
CA ILE A 531 1.93 28.11 -20.15
C ILE A 531 2.16 28.35 -21.64
N TRP A 532 1.13 28.62 -22.43
CA TRP A 532 1.29 28.99 -23.84
C TRP A 532 2.09 30.28 -23.98
N PHE A 533 1.83 31.29 -23.15
CA PHE A 533 2.60 32.51 -23.10
C PHE A 533 4.07 32.26 -22.72
N ILE A 534 4.32 31.49 -21.67
CA ILE A 534 5.69 31.09 -21.24
C ILE A 534 6.42 30.39 -22.37
N CYS A 535 5.75 29.44 -23.05
CA CYS A 535 6.29 28.71 -24.18
C CYS A 535 6.73 29.66 -25.32
N LEU A 536 5.83 30.54 -25.76
CA LEU A 536 6.06 31.50 -26.83
C LEU A 536 7.27 32.41 -26.50
N VAL A 537 7.28 32.99 -25.29
CA VAL A 537 8.36 33.89 -24.84
C VAL A 537 9.67 33.12 -24.71
N ALA A 538 9.67 31.90 -24.12
CA ALA A 538 10.88 31.09 -23.99
C ALA A 538 11.50 30.77 -25.35
N LEU A 539 10.71 30.32 -26.32
CA LEU A 539 11.20 30.03 -27.68
C LEU A 539 11.74 31.29 -28.38
N LEU A 540 10.93 32.35 -28.43
CA LEU A 540 11.25 33.57 -29.16
C LEU A 540 12.51 34.24 -28.62
N PHE A 541 12.57 34.49 -27.31
CA PHE A 541 13.69 35.26 -26.72
C PHE A 541 14.98 34.45 -26.64
N ASN A 542 14.93 33.13 -26.37
CA ASN A 542 16.14 32.30 -26.39
C ASN A 542 16.70 32.18 -27.84
N CYS A 543 15.85 31.98 -28.84
CA CYS A 543 16.29 32.03 -30.24
C CYS A 543 16.91 33.39 -30.60
N LEU A 544 16.35 34.50 -30.12
CA LEU A 544 16.86 35.85 -30.34
C LEU A 544 18.26 36.04 -29.69
N VAL A 545 18.41 35.58 -28.45
CA VAL A 545 19.68 35.63 -27.72
C VAL A 545 20.73 34.77 -28.44
N LEU A 546 20.41 33.55 -28.86
CA LEU A 546 21.31 32.68 -29.60
C LEU A 546 21.71 33.30 -30.93
N ALA A 547 20.76 33.87 -31.69
CA ALA A 547 21.04 34.56 -32.93
C ALA A 547 21.98 35.75 -32.72
N ALA A 548 21.73 36.59 -31.69
CA ALA A 548 22.58 37.75 -31.39
C ALA A 548 23.98 37.36 -30.93
N THR A 549 24.13 36.23 -30.19
CA THR A 549 25.40 35.80 -29.60
C THR A 549 26.26 34.99 -30.59
N LEU A 550 25.66 34.16 -31.45
CA LEU A 550 26.37 33.22 -32.32
C LEU A 550 26.59 33.72 -33.74
N PHE A 551 25.70 34.55 -34.32
CA PHE A 551 25.79 34.99 -35.71
C PHE A 551 26.89 36.02 -36.04
N PRO A 552 27.43 36.86 -35.14
CA PRO A 552 28.54 37.71 -35.46
C PRO A 552 29.86 36.91 -35.55
N ARG A 553 30.17 36.37 -36.73
CA ARG A 553 31.36 35.52 -36.97
C ARG A 553 32.69 36.30 -37.00
N SER A 554 32.65 37.61 -36.91
CA SER A 554 33.83 38.49 -37.09
C SER A 554 34.68 38.72 -35.82
N CYS A 555 34.23 38.26 -34.65
CA CYS A 555 35.04 38.34 -33.42
C CYS A 555 35.07 36.98 -32.73
N PRO A 556 36.19 36.57 -32.10
CA PRO A 556 36.24 35.35 -31.32
C PRO A 556 35.29 35.46 -30.11
N LEU A 557 34.52 34.39 -29.88
CA LEU A 557 33.51 34.28 -28.80
C LEU A 557 34.24 34.52 -27.46
N SER A 558 33.83 35.53 -26.70
CA SER A 558 34.35 35.71 -25.34
C SER A 558 33.81 34.63 -24.41
N PRO A 559 34.49 34.28 -23.29
CA PRO A 559 34.00 33.30 -22.31
C PRO A 559 32.57 33.62 -21.84
N THR A 560 32.28 34.86 -21.56
CA THR A 560 30.95 35.35 -21.17
C THR A 560 29.86 35.05 -22.21
N ARG A 561 30.12 35.38 -23.47
CA ARG A 561 29.17 35.10 -24.58
C ARG A 561 28.96 33.60 -24.76
N LEU A 562 30.01 32.81 -24.59
CA LEU A 562 29.89 31.35 -24.62
C LEU A 562 28.93 30.83 -23.53
N LEU A 563 29.10 31.28 -22.28
CA LEU A 563 28.23 30.86 -21.19
C LEU A 563 26.78 31.33 -21.36
N VAL A 564 26.58 32.55 -21.89
CA VAL A 564 25.22 33.05 -22.23
C VAL A 564 24.62 32.21 -23.36
N ALA A 565 25.38 31.80 -24.36
CA ALA A 565 24.88 30.93 -25.43
C ALA A 565 24.53 29.54 -24.90
N VAL A 566 25.34 28.97 -24.00
CA VAL A 566 25.04 27.69 -23.33
C VAL A 566 23.75 27.79 -22.49
N LEU A 567 23.59 28.84 -21.69
CA LEU A 567 22.41 29.06 -20.90
C LEU A 567 21.15 29.24 -21.77
N ALA A 568 21.25 30.03 -22.84
CA ALA A 568 20.15 30.22 -23.80
C ALA A 568 19.81 28.91 -24.54
N SER A 569 20.79 28.04 -24.83
CA SER A 569 20.57 26.75 -25.45
C SER A 569 19.83 25.81 -24.47
N SER A 570 20.25 25.78 -23.23
CA SER A 570 19.58 25.02 -22.16
C SER A 570 18.13 25.50 -21.98
N ASN A 571 17.89 26.79 -21.82
CA ASN A 571 16.54 27.36 -21.70
C ASN A 571 15.69 27.10 -22.95
N LEU A 572 16.25 27.04 -24.15
CA LEU A 572 15.55 26.69 -25.39
C LEU A 572 15.09 25.22 -25.36
N LEU A 573 15.90 24.30 -24.84
CA LEU A 573 15.53 22.89 -24.67
C LEU A 573 14.37 22.75 -23.67
N THR A 574 14.39 23.49 -22.57
CA THR A 574 13.22 23.58 -21.66
C THR A 574 11.99 24.13 -22.40
N GLY A 575 12.16 25.11 -23.27
CA GLY A 575 11.10 25.64 -24.15
C GLY A 575 10.51 24.55 -25.05
N PHE A 576 11.32 23.66 -25.63
CA PHE A 576 10.85 22.52 -26.42
C PHE A 576 10.07 21.51 -25.59
N TYR A 577 10.51 21.25 -24.34
CA TYR A 577 9.74 20.43 -23.41
C TYR A 577 8.33 20.99 -23.19
N VAL A 578 8.21 22.28 -22.87
CA VAL A 578 6.92 22.94 -22.67
C VAL A 578 6.08 22.92 -23.95
N THR A 579 6.72 23.12 -25.11
CA THR A 579 6.04 23.04 -26.41
C THR A 579 5.39 21.68 -26.65
N ALA A 580 6.11 20.61 -26.32
CA ALA A 580 5.58 19.25 -26.46
C ALA A 580 4.34 19.03 -25.58
N LEU A 581 4.35 19.51 -24.32
CA LEU A 581 3.17 19.44 -23.44
C LEU A 581 2.00 20.27 -23.96
N VAL A 582 2.26 21.46 -24.48
CA VAL A 582 1.23 22.34 -25.09
C VAL A 582 0.61 21.69 -26.32
N VAL A 583 1.41 21.09 -27.19
CA VAL A 583 0.93 20.39 -28.39
C VAL A 583 0.10 19.17 -27.99
N LEU A 584 0.56 18.41 -27.00
CA LEU A 584 -0.17 17.26 -26.49
C LEU A 584 -1.54 17.66 -25.90
N ASP A 585 -1.60 18.71 -25.06
CA ASP A 585 -2.85 19.22 -24.48
C ASP A 585 -3.82 19.71 -25.55
N ALA A 586 -3.31 20.36 -26.61
CA ALA A 586 -4.11 20.81 -27.75
C ALA A 586 -4.61 19.64 -28.60
N ALA A 587 -3.78 18.62 -28.84
CA ALA A 587 -4.12 17.43 -29.62
C ALA A 587 -5.14 16.51 -28.91
N THR A 588 -5.11 16.48 -27.57
CA THR A 588 -6.00 15.64 -26.74
C THR A 588 -7.12 16.42 -26.07
N TRP A 589 -7.54 17.52 -26.69
CA TRP A 589 -8.52 18.44 -26.11
C TRP A 589 -9.83 17.76 -25.68
N GLY A 590 -10.15 17.83 -24.37
CA GLY A 590 -11.36 17.24 -23.80
C GLY A 590 -11.35 15.72 -23.60
N SER A 591 -10.34 15.00 -24.11
CA SER A 591 -10.28 13.52 -24.11
C SER A 591 -8.92 12.97 -23.64
N PHE A 592 -8.24 13.68 -22.79
CA PHE A 592 -6.88 13.29 -22.35
C PHE A 592 -6.85 11.89 -21.72
N ALA A 593 -7.88 11.48 -20.97
CA ALA A 593 -7.95 10.16 -20.34
C ALA A 593 -7.74 9.00 -21.33
N SER A 594 -8.22 9.13 -22.57
CA SER A 594 -8.06 8.08 -23.61
C SER A 594 -6.60 7.89 -24.03
N TYR A 595 -5.77 8.91 -23.87
CA TYR A 595 -4.37 8.90 -24.27
C TYR A 595 -3.41 8.84 -23.08
N GLY A 596 -3.89 9.13 -21.86
CA GLY A 596 -3.06 9.30 -20.67
C GLY A 596 -2.18 8.11 -20.36
N VAL A 597 -2.73 6.89 -20.38
CA VAL A 597 -1.99 5.66 -20.13
C VAL A 597 -0.90 5.43 -21.20
N TRP A 598 -1.30 5.58 -22.48
CA TRP A 598 -0.35 5.44 -23.60
C TRP A 598 0.76 6.46 -23.52
N TRP A 599 0.44 7.71 -23.19
CA TRP A 599 1.42 8.79 -23.07
C TRP A 599 2.44 8.51 -21.96
N GLU A 600 1.99 8.24 -20.74
CA GLU A 600 2.87 8.00 -19.57
C GLU A 600 3.83 6.84 -19.79
N THR A 601 3.37 5.76 -20.44
CA THR A 601 4.20 4.58 -20.71
C THR A 601 5.01 4.66 -22.00
N SER A 602 4.90 5.79 -22.75
CA SER A 602 5.57 5.92 -24.05
C SER A 602 7.05 6.30 -23.92
N ALA A 603 7.86 5.84 -24.89
CA ALA A 603 9.23 6.31 -25.05
C ALA A 603 9.30 7.84 -25.28
N GLY A 604 8.21 8.44 -25.79
CA GLY A 604 8.11 9.89 -25.98
C GLY A 604 8.11 10.65 -24.64
N CYS A 605 7.36 10.19 -23.64
CA CYS A 605 7.37 10.77 -22.31
C CYS A 605 8.73 10.59 -21.63
N GLN A 606 9.34 9.40 -21.73
CA GLN A 606 10.69 9.13 -21.20
C GLN A 606 11.76 10.06 -21.82
N ALA A 607 11.74 10.21 -23.14
CA ALA A 607 12.64 11.13 -23.83
C ALA A 607 12.42 12.60 -23.42
N LEU A 608 11.15 12.98 -23.25
CA LEU A 608 10.77 14.33 -22.81
C LEU A 608 11.20 14.60 -21.37
N SER A 609 11.14 13.60 -20.51
CA SER A 609 11.65 13.65 -19.14
C SER A 609 13.17 13.90 -19.10
N VAL A 610 13.93 13.12 -19.88
CA VAL A 610 15.39 13.31 -19.99
C VAL A 610 15.70 14.72 -20.50
N LEU A 611 14.96 15.20 -21.51
CA LEU A 611 15.13 16.55 -22.05
C LEU A 611 14.87 17.63 -21.00
N ALA A 612 13.77 17.51 -20.24
CA ALA A 612 13.39 18.47 -19.21
C ALA A 612 14.43 18.51 -18.08
N MET A 613 14.79 17.34 -17.54
CA MET A 613 15.76 17.23 -16.45
C MET A 613 17.16 17.69 -16.89
N PHE A 614 17.64 17.21 -18.05
CA PHE A 614 18.92 17.63 -18.60
C PHE A 614 19.00 19.16 -18.76
N SER A 615 17.97 19.74 -19.38
CA SER A 615 17.95 21.17 -19.66
C SER A 615 17.88 22.02 -18.39
N SER A 616 17.08 21.63 -17.44
CA SER A 616 16.95 22.31 -16.15
C SER A 616 18.25 22.25 -15.33
N GLU A 617 18.79 21.04 -15.16
CA GLU A 617 20.01 20.84 -14.36
C GLU A 617 21.23 21.51 -15.01
N TRP A 618 21.36 21.43 -16.35
CA TRP A 618 22.41 22.11 -17.04
C TRP A 618 22.36 23.65 -16.89
N ALA A 619 21.14 24.24 -16.97
CA ALA A 619 20.96 25.67 -16.72
C ALA A 619 21.40 26.05 -15.31
N VAL A 620 20.97 25.30 -14.28
CA VAL A 620 21.28 25.57 -12.88
C VAL A 620 22.78 25.45 -12.60
N LEU A 621 23.43 24.39 -13.11
CA LEU A 621 24.86 24.15 -12.89
C LEU A 621 25.75 25.17 -13.61
N VAL A 622 25.32 25.75 -14.74
CA VAL A 622 26.05 26.80 -15.46
C VAL A 622 26.01 28.16 -14.74
N LEU A 623 24.99 28.44 -13.89
CA LEU A 623 24.88 29.70 -13.16
C LEU A 623 26.10 29.99 -12.25
N PRO A 624 26.52 29.06 -11.34
CA PRO A 624 27.73 29.30 -10.53
C PRO A 624 29.01 29.43 -11.40
N LEU A 625 29.09 28.71 -12.53
CA LEU A 625 30.22 28.85 -13.47
C LEU A 625 30.26 30.25 -14.07
N ALA A 626 29.11 30.81 -14.46
CA ALA A 626 28.99 32.18 -14.92
C ALA A 626 29.33 33.21 -13.83
N ALA A 627 28.95 32.93 -12.57
CA ALA A 627 29.32 33.75 -11.43
C ALA A 627 30.86 33.79 -11.21
N VAL A 628 31.51 32.63 -11.29
CA VAL A 628 32.99 32.52 -11.19
C VAL A 628 33.67 33.27 -12.34
N GLU A 629 33.22 33.11 -13.57
CA GLU A 629 33.77 33.82 -14.75
C GLU A 629 33.73 35.34 -14.55
N ARG A 630 32.56 35.87 -14.11
CA ARG A 630 32.41 37.29 -13.82
C ARG A 630 33.29 37.75 -12.68
N SER A 631 33.44 37.00 -11.62
CA SER A 631 34.30 37.31 -10.49
C SER A 631 35.80 37.39 -10.94
N LEU A 632 36.22 36.46 -11.79
CA LEU A 632 37.60 36.46 -12.32
C LEU A 632 37.81 37.60 -13.31
N ALA A 633 36.82 37.90 -14.18
CA ALA A 633 36.91 38.99 -15.12
C ALA A 633 37.05 40.36 -14.40
N VAL A 634 36.26 40.61 -13.36
CA VAL A 634 36.33 41.84 -12.56
C VAL A 634 37.66 41.94 -11.79
N ARG A 635 38.13 40.84 -11.18
CA ARG A 635 39.44 40.84 -10.49
C ARG A 635 40.61 41.11 -11.45
N ALA A 636 40.53 40.58 -12.66
CA ALA A 636 41.56 40.82 -13.68
C ALA A 636 41.62 42.31 -14.12
N LEU A 637 40.47 42.99 -14.08
CA LEU A 637 40.41 44.43 -14.38
C LEU A 637 40.90 45.30 -13.24
N MET A 638 40.71 44.92 -11.96
CA MET A 638 41.18 45.65 -10.77
C MET A 638 42.67 45.45 -10.50
N GLY A 639 43.36 44.46 -11.04
CA GLY A 639 44.78 44.22 -10.87
C GLY A 639 45.60 45.12 -11.79
N LYS A 640 46.61 45.84 -11.20
CA LYS A 640 47.54 46.79 -11.87
C LYS A 640 48.44 46.17 -12.99
N ALA A 641 48.15 44.95 -13.44
CA ALA A 641 48.90 44.24 -14.48
C ALA A 641 48.18 44.26 -15.87
N GLY A 642 47.65 45.42 -16.26
CA GLY A 642 46.77 45.57 -17.43
C GLY A 642 47.47 45.45 -18.79
N ALA A 643 48.80 45.34 -18.90
CA ALA A 643 49.49 45.44 -20.22
C ALA A 643 50.01 44.11 -20.84
N LEU A 644 50.07 42.98 -20.11
CA LEU A 644 50.73 41.77 -20.61
C LEU A 644 49.82 40.51 -20.76
N ARG A 645 48.50 40.59 -20.60
CA ARG A 645 47.63 39.39 -20.63
C ARG A 645 46.60 39.31 -21.76
N SER A 646 46.84 39.94 -22.90
CA SER A 646 45.92 39.79 -24.05
C SER A 646 46.04 38.43 -24.74
N CYS A 647 47.09 37.67 -24.48
CA CYS A 647 47.34 36.37 -25.14
C CYS A 647 46.56 35.16 -24.51
N ASP A 648 45.99 35.30 -23.31
CA ASP A 648 45.35 34.16 -22.59
C ASP A 648 43.81 34.04 -22.76
N ARG A 649 43.18 34.93 -23.51
CA ARG A 649 41.70 34.88 -23.72
C ARG A 649 41.24 33.59 -24.43
N ARG A 650 42.08 33.02 -25.31
CA ARG A 650 41.76 31.75 -26.02
C ARG A 650 41.86 30.54 -25.08
N GLY A 651 42.84 30.52 -24.16
CA GLY A 651 42.99 29.52 -23.11
C GLY A 651 41.84 29.57 -22.12
N GLN A 652 41.44 30.75 -21.67
CA GLN A 652 40.33 30.93 -20.72
C GLN A 652 38.97 30.49 -21.33
N ARG A 653 38.70 30.82 -22.63
CA ARG A 653 37.48 30.32 -23.31
C ARG A 653 37.47 28.80 -23.38
N ARG A 654 38.59 28.10 -23.67
CA ARG A 654 38.68 26.65 -23.68
C ARG A 654 38.40 26.07 -22.29
N LYS A 655 38.94 26.65 -21.22
CA LYS A 655 38.70 26.20 -19.84
C LYS A 655 37.22 26.31 -19.45
N PHE A 656 36.58 27.45 -19.70
CA PHE A 656 35.14 27.63 -19.38
C PHE A 656 34.23 26.83 -20.32
N GLY A 657 34.60 26.64 -21.57
CA GLY A 657 33.87 25.76 -22.50
C GLY A 657 33.95 24.30 -22.07
N LEU A 658 35.15 23.83 -21.69
CA LEU A 658 35.32 22.48 -21.16
C LEU A 658 34.53 22.27 -19.86
N ALA A 659 34.62 23.26 -18.92
CA ALA A 659 33.87 23.20 -17.68
C ALA A 659 32.35 23.15 -17.93
N ALA A 660 31.81 23.99 -18.81
CA ALA A 660 30.40 23.95 -19.19
C ALA A 660 29.98 22.63 -19.85
N GLY A 661 30.86 22.04 -20.67
CA GLY A 661 30.65 20.69 -21.25
C GLY A 661 30.65 19.59 -20.21
N LEU A 662 31.57 19.60 -19.25
CA LEU A 662 31.63 18.63 -18.16
C LEU A 662 30.36 18.72 -17.25
N LEU A 663 29.91 19.94 -16.97
CA LEU A 663 28.63 20.14 -16.25
C LEU A 663 27.44 19.64 -17.05
N GLY A 664 27.49 19.73 -18.39
CA GLY A 664 26.48 19.13 -19.26
C GLY A 664 26.47 17.60 -19.19
N VAL A 665 27.66 16.98 -19.15
CA VAL A 665 27.76 15.51 -18.96
C VAL A 665 27.23 15.10 -17.59
N LEU A 666 27.53 15.87 -16.54
CA LEU A 666 26.97 15.63 -15.20
C LEU A 666 25.44 15.76 -15.21
N ALA A 667 24.88 16.81 -15.80
CA ALA A 667 23.43 17.00 -15.92
C ALA A 667 22.77 15.85 -16.71
N ALA A 668 23.42 15.35 -17.77
CA ALA A 668 22.93 14.18 -18.50
C ALA A 668 22.94 12.92 -17.64
N GLY A 669 24.00 12.69 -16.87
CA GLY A 669 24.09 11.57 -15.92
C GLY A 669 22.95 11.60 -14.90
N VAL A 670 22.65 12.77 -14.32
CA VAL A 670 21.53 12.96 -13.39
C VAL A 670 20.19 12.69 -14.07
N ALA A 671 19.98 13.18 -15.30
CA ALA A 671 18.75 12.94 -16.05
C ALA A 671 18.53 11.45 -16.38
N PHE A 672 19.59 10.71 -16.75
CA PHE A 672 19.49 9.27 -16.98
C PHE A 672 19.31 8.47 -15.70
N LEU A 673 19.92 8.90 -14.59
CA LEU A 673 19.76 8.25 -13.28
C LEU A 673 18.30 8.34 -12.80
N SER A 674 17.64 9.48 -12.99
CA SER A 674 16.23 9.67 -12.63
C SER A 674 15.30 8.77 -13.46
N LEU A 675 15.64 8.51 -14.71
CA LEU A 675 14.91 7.59 -15.59
C LEU A 675 15.09 6.12 -15.14
N TYR A 676 16.35 5.73 -14.84
CA TYR A 676 16.68 4.36 -14.45
C TYR A 676 15.98 3.91 -13.15
N GLN A 677 15.75 4.81 -12.23
CA GLN A 677 15.06 4.51 -10.95
C GLN A 677 13.53 4.49 -11.04
N GLY A 678 12.95 4.54 -12.25
CA GLY A 678 11.50 4.46 -12.44
C GLY A 678 10.72 5.68 -11.93
N ALA A 679 11.39 6.75 -11.55
CA ALA A 679 10.77 7.94 -10.95
C ALA A 679 9.81 8.70 -11.89
N VAL A 680 9.74 8.30 -13.16
CA VAL A 680 9.03 9.01 -14.25
C VAL A 680 7.71 8.33 -14.64
N GLU A 681 7.52 7.05 -14.28
CA GLU A 681 6.43 6.20 -14.83
C GLU A 681 5.01 6.61 -14.42
N ASP A 682 4.86 7.49 -13.41
CA ASP A 682 3.55 7.85 -12.85
C ASP A 682 3.12 9.31 -13.08
N SER A 683 3.80 10.06 -13.95
CA SER A 683 3.49 11.46 -14.16
C SER A 683 3.19 11.81 -15.62
N PRO A 684 2.00 12.34 -15.97
CA PRO A 684 1.67 12.77 -17.32
C PRO A 684 2.49 13.98 -17.78
N LEU A 685 3.13 14.69 -16.85
CA LEU A 685 4.05 15.78 -17.14
C LEU A 685 5.46 15.29 -17.46
N CYS A 686 5.71 13.98 -17.39
CA CYS A 686 7.03 13.37 -17.62
C CYS A 686 8.11 13.98 -16.71
N LEU A 687 7.80 14.29 -15.47
CA LEU A 687 8.70 14.84 -14.47
C LEU A 687 8.73 13.94 -13.23
N PRO A 688 9.89 13.77 -12.56
CA PRO A 688 10.04 12.89 -11.40
C PRO A 688 9.44 13.45 -10.08
N PHE A 689 8.49 14.36 -10.17
CA PHE A 689 7.90 15.09 -9.03
C PHE A 689 6.50 14.60 -8.65
N SER A 690 6.16 13.34 -8.89
CA SER A 690 4.88 12.75 -8.47
C SER A 690 4.90 12.47 -6.96
N GLY A 691 3.89 12.99 -6.25
CA GLY A 691 3.78 12.94 -4.79
C GLY A 691 3.36 11.58 -4.20
N GLY A 692 4.13 10.51 -4.45
CA GLY A 692 3.94 9.19 -3.82
C GLY A 692 5.15 8.79 -2.97
N LEU A 693 4.93 7.94 -1.95
CA LEU A 693 5.99 7.30 -1.14
C LEU A 693 6.74 6.22 -1.98
N ALA A 694 7.24 6.59 -3.16
CA ALA A 694 7.92 5.66 -4.05
C ALA A 694 9.45 5.85 -3.96
N PRO A 695 10.26 4.89 -4.44
CA PRO A 695 11.73 4.97 -4.43
C PRO A 695 12.30 6.23 -5.10
N GLY A 696 11.51 6.95 -5.91
CA GLY A 696 11.87 8.25 -6.50
C GLY A 696 12.03 9.43 -5.52
N LEU A 697 11.53 9.33 -4.29
CA LEU A 697 11.63 10.41 -3.31
C LEU A 697 13.09 10.77 -2.97
N GLY A 698 13.97 9.78 -2.86
CA GLY A 698 15.39 9.99 -2.59
C GLY A 698 16.09 10.78 -3.69
N VAL A 699 15.77 10.52 -4.95
CA VAL A 699 16.32 11.25 -6.11
C VAL A 699 15.81 12.69 -6.14
N THR A 700 14.52 12.89 -5.91
CA THR A 700 13.91 14.22 -5.85
C THR A 700 14.56 15.07 -4.75
N VAL A 701 14.77 14.52 -3.57
CA VAL A 701 15.46 15.18 -2.45
C VAL A 701 16.90 15.52 -2.82
N ALA A 702 17.65 14.60 -3.41
CA ALA A 702 19.02 14.81 -3.84
C ALA A 702 19.12 15.93 -4.89
N LEU A 703 18.21 15.98 -5.86
CA LEU A 703 18.11 17.03 -6.88
C LEU A 703 17.83 18.40 -6.26
N VAL A 704 16.87 18.48 -5.38
CA VAL A 704 16.53 19.74 -4.69
C VAL A 704 17.70 20.25 -3.87
N LEU A 705 18.42 19.37 -3.16
CA LEU A 705 19.63 19.71 -2.42
C LEU A 705 20.75 20.21 -3.33
N LEU A 706 21.00 19.51 -4.46
CA LEU A 706 22.00 19.89 -5.44
C LEU A 706 21.71 21.27 -6.02
N ASN A 707 20.47 21.54 -6.41
CA ASN A 707 20.05 22.82 -6.95
C ASN A 707 20.13 23.95 -5.92
N THR A 708 19.71 23.68 -4.67
CA THR A 708 19.83 24.62 -3.56
C THR A 708 21.29 24.98 -3.33
N LEU A 709 22.19 24.01 -3.32
CA LEU A 709 23.64 24.24 -3.18
C LEU A 709 24.21 25.10 -4.32
N ALA A 710 23.81 24.82 -5.58
CA ALA A 710 24.24 25.59 -6.74
C ALA A 710 23.78 27.07 -6.67
N TYR A 711 22.54 27.30 -6.26
CA TYR A 711 22.02 28.66 -6.06
C TYR A 711 22.72 29.40 -4.91
N LEU A 712 22.93 28.74 -3.76
CA LEU A 712 23.66 29.33 -2.62
C LEU A 712 25.10 29.68 -3.01
N LEU A 713 25.79 28.80 -3.71
CA LEU A 713 27.14 29.05 -4.20
C LEU A 713 27.16 30.28 -5.11
N SER A 714 26.22 30.38 -6.04
CA SER A 714 26.07 31.52 -6.93
C SER A 714 25.83 32.81 -6.16
N ALA A 715 24.90 32.79 -5.20
CA ALA A 715 24.57 33.93 -4.35
C ALA A 715 25.79 34.41 -3.56
N VAL A 716 26.57 33.51 -2.94
CA VAL A 716 27.78 33.83 -2.17
C VAL A 716 28.83 34.50 -3.07
N ILE A 717 29.08 33.95 -4.27
CA ILE A 717 30.05 34.52 -5.22
C ILE A 717 29.64 35.94 -5.62
N TYR A 718 28.33 36.17 -5.92
CA TYR A 718 27.85 37.48 -6.31
C TYR A 718 27.84 38.49 -5.18
N THR A 719 27.47 38.10 -3.97
CA THR A 719 27.53 38.95 -2.78
C THR A 719 28.96 39.41 -2.53
N ARG A 720 29.94 38.52 -2.60
CA ARG A 720 31.36 38.85 -2.50
C ARG A 720 31.79 39.79 -3.62
N LEU A 721 31.34 39.59 -4.83
CA LEU A 721 31.64 40.43 -6.00
C LEU A 721 31.05 41.84 -5.81
N TYR A 722 29.79 41.93 -5.39
CA TYR A 722 29.09 43.23 -5.12
C TYR A 722 29.73 44.02 -4.00
N CYS A 723 30.03 43.36 -2.86
CA CYS A 723 30.74 44.01 -1.75
C CYS A 723 32.16 44.45 -2.14
N GLY A 724 32.83 43.72 -3.04
CA GLY A 724 34.15 44.10 -3.55
C GLY A 724 34.10 45.35 -4.47
N LEU A 725 33.08 45.44 -5.33
CA LEU A 725 32.84 46.57 -6.22
C LEU A 725 32.46 47.86 -5.46
N GLY A 726 31.66 47.77 -4.40
CA GLY A 726 31.29 48.92 -3.57
C GLY A 726 32.46 49.56 -2.82
N ARG A 727 33.51 48.78 -2.52
CA ARG A 727 34.77 49.27 -1.90
C ARG A 727 35.75 49.91 -2.89
N ALA A 728 35.61 49.65 -4.19
CA ALA A 728 36.61 49.99 -5.20
C ALA A 728 36.31 51.32 -5.93
N GLN A 729 35.21 52.03 -5.66
CA GLN A 729 34.81 53.30 -6.35
C GLN A 729 35.03 53.24 -7.89
N LEU A 730 34.75 52.15 -8.54
CA LEU A 730 34.93 52.03 -10.01
C LEU A 730 33.80 52.78 -10.71
N ALA A 731 34.17 53.86 -11.36
CA ALA A 731 33.32 54.80 -12.08
C ALA A 731 32.86 54.30 -13.49
N ASP A 732 32.98 53.04 -13.81
CA ASP A 732 32.61 52.55 -15.15
C ASP A 732 31.15 52.02 -15.17
N PRO A 733 30.17 52.81 -15.73
CA PRO A 733 28.75 52.46 -15.64
C PRO A 733 28.36 51.20 -16.42
N GLU A 734 29.16 50.81 -17.42
CA GLU A 734 28.91 49.66 -18.28
C GLU A 734 29.19 48.32 -17.53
N GLN A 735 30.27 48.29 -16.72
CA GLN A 735 30.63 47.13 -15.91
C GLN A 735 29.66 46.94 -14.73
N ALA A 736 29.24 48.02 -14.05
CA ALA A 736 28.25 47.99 -13.01
C ALA A 736 26.88 47.46 -13.52
N GLY A 737 26.49 47.83 -14.73
CA GLY A 737 25.28 47.34 -15.40
C GLY A 737 25.32 45.82 -15.67
N SER A 738 26.50 45.31 -16.07
CA SER A 738 26.65 43.85 -16.33
C SER A 738 26.60 43.00 -15.05
N VAL A 739 27.17 43.47 -13.94
CA VAL A 739 27.12 42.79 -12.65
C VAL A 739 25.69 42.79 -12.07
N ARG A 740 25.02 43.93 -12.17
CA ARG A 740 23.63 44.07 -11.72
C ARG A 740 22.70 43.13 -12.50
N HIS A 741 22.84 43.00 -13.81
CA HIS A 741 22.08 42.05 -14.63
C HIS A 741 22.21 40.61 -14.13
N VAL A 742 23.41 40.11 -13.87
CA VAL A 742 23.60 38.73 -13.43
C VAL A 742 23.12 38.52 -11.99
N ALA A 743 23.25 39.54 -11.12
CA ALA A 743 22.64 39.50 -9.77
C ALA A 743 21.11 39.35 -9.84
N TRP A 744 20.44 40.13 -10.72
CA TRP A 744 19.02 39.95 -10.97
C TRP A 744 18.65 38.58 -11.49
N LEU A 745 19.43 38.04 -12.41
CA LEU A 745 19.22 36.71 -12.99
C LEU A 745 19.29 35.60 -11.94
N ILE A 746 20.21 35.65 -10.99
CA ILE A 746 20.31 34.71 -9.89
C ILE A 746 19.18 34.89 -8.89
N PHE A 747 18.90 36.12 -8.50
CA PHE A 747 17.83 36.43 -7.56
C PHE A 747 16.46 35.94 -8.05
N THR A 748 16.12 36.15 -9.32
CA THR A 748 14.89 35.68 -9.91
C THR A 748 14.82 34.17 -9.97
N ASN A 749 15.92 33.48 -10.37
CA ASN A 749 15.95 32.02 -10.36
C ASN A 749 15.79 31.41 -8.96
N CYS A 750 16.41 32.01 -7.92
CA CYS A 750 16.23 31.59 -6.53
C CYS A 750 14.75 31.72 -6.09
N ILE A 751 14.11 32.84 -6.38
CA ILE A 751 12.70 33.09 -6.00
C ILE A 751 11.79 32.05 -6.67
N PHE A 752 12.00 31.72 -7.94
CA PHE A 752 11.15 30.76 -8.64
C PHE A 752 11.44 29.32 -8.29
N PHE A 753 12.64 28.99 -7.84
CA PHE A 753 12.98 27.66 -7.36
C PHE A 753 12.39 27.36 -5.97
N CYS A 754 12.30 28.35 -5.08
CA CYS A 754 11.79 28.15 -3.72
C CYS A 754 10.40 27.49 -3.65
N PRO A 755 9.37 27.92 -4.42
CA PRO A 755 8.08 27.25 -4.41
C PRO A 755 8.15 25.79 -4.85
N VAL A 756 8.90 25.49 -5.90
CA VAL A 756 9.07 24.11 -6.41
C VAL A 756 9.75 23.25 -5.36
N ALA A 757 10.81 23.74 -4.72
CA ALA A 757 11.51 23.06 -3.65
C ALA A 757 10.58 22.82 -2.44
N ALA A 758 9.82 23.84 -2.01
CA ALA A 758 8.91 23.73 -0.88
C ALA A 758 7.84 22.65 -1.10
N PHE A 759 7.24 22.58 -2.30
CA PHE A 759 6.27 21.53 -2.63
C PHE A 759 6.91 20.14 -2.76
N SER A 760 8.16 20.04 -3.21
CA SER A 760 8.88 18.77 -3.28
C SER A 760 9.25 18.22 -1.89
N PHE A 761 9.45 19.09 -0.89
CA PHE A 761 9.75 18.69 0.49
C PHE A 761 8.51 18.54 1.38
N ALA A 762 7.34 19.04 0.97
CA ALA A 762 6.13 19.01 1.78
C ALA A 762 5.75 17.59 2.26
N PRO A 763 5.82 16.52 1.44
CA PRO A 763 5.52 15.15 1.88
C PRO A 763 6.45 14.63 2.99
N LEU A 764 7.71 15.10 3.01
CA LEU A 764 8.70 14.70 4.03
C LEU A 764 8.47 15.38 5.38
N LEU A 765 7.97 16.62 5.37
CA LEU A 765 7.80 17.42 6.59
C LEU A 765 6.51 17.11 7.33
N THR A 766 5.48 16.63 6.63
CA THR A 766 4.15 16.41 7.22
C THR A 766 3.90 15.00 7.73
N GLY A 767 4.72 14.00 7.35
CA GLY A 767 4.66 12.62 7.86
C GLY A 767 3.30 11.91 7.72
N THR A 768 2.29 12.61 7.26
CA THR A 768 0.92 12.14 7.04
C THR A 768 0.49 12.56 5.64
N GLY A 769 -0.11 11.66 4.89
CA GLY A 769 -0.53 11.86 3.49
C GLY A 769 -1.56 12.97 3.23
N THR A 770 -1.78 13.86 4.19
CA THR A 770 -2.60 15.08 4.05
C THR A 770 -1.67 16.26 3.84
N ALA A 771 -1.21 16.44 2.61
CA ALA A 771 -0.38 17.58 2.22
C ALA A 771 -1.05 18.91 2.53
N ALA A 772 -0.29 19.81 3.08
CA ALA A 772 -0.62 21.23 3.15
C ALA A 772 -0.67 21.82 1.72
N GLY A 773 -1.80 21.69 1.05
CA GLY A 773 -2.05 22.23 -0.29
C GLY A 773 -2.77 21.22 -1.19
N SER A 774 -3.77 21.67 -1.93
CA SER A 774 -4.47 20.82 -2.89
C SER A 774 -3.49 20.34 -3.98
N PRO A 775 -3.62 19.10 -4.49
CA PRO A 775 -2.77 18.58 -5.57
C PRO A 775 -2.83 19.43 -6.83
N ASP A 776 -3.91 20.18 -7.05
CA ASP A 776 -4.06 21.16 -8.13
C ASP A 776 -3.10 22.34 -7.99
N MET A 777 -2.86 22.80 -6.75
CA MET A 777 -1.87 23.84 -6.46
C MET A 777 -0.45 23.33 -6.78
N ALA A 778 -0.11 22.11 -6.35
CA ALA A 778 1.21 21.52 -6.62
C ALA A 778 1.47 21.39 -8.12
N LYS A 779 0.49 20.89 -8.88
CA LYS A 779 0.56 20.81 -10.35
C LYS A 779 0.74 22.19 -10.98
N SER A 780 -0.06 23.17 -10.57
CA SER A 780 -0.02 24.53 -11.11
C SER A 780 1.31 25.21 -10.85
N VAL A 781 1.84 25.05 -9.64
CA VAL A 781 3.15 25.55 -9.25
C VAL A 781 4.24 24.91 -10.11
N THR A 782 4.24 23.59 -10.27
CA THR A 782 5.24 22.89 -11.10
C THR A 782 5.19 23.35 -12.55
N LEU A 783 4.00 23.42 -13.14
CA LEU A 783 3.82 23.82 -14.55
C LEU A 783 4.24 25.27 -14.83
N ILE A 784 4.04 26.19 -13.89
CA ILE A 784 4.36 27.62 -14.07
C ILE A 784 5.79 27.91 -13.68
N PHE A 785 6.22 27.53 -12.48
CA PHE A 785 7.52 27.94 -11.94
C PHE A 785 8.70 27.17 -12.53
N PHE A 786 8.53 25.89 -12.90
CA PHE A 786 9.60 25.12 -13.51
C PHE A 786 10.12 25.74 -14.81
N PRO A 787 9.29 26.11 -15.82
CA PRO A 787 9.78 26.72 -17.05
C PRO A 787 9.95 28.24 -16.97
N LEU A 788 9.53 28.89 -15.89
CA LEU A 788 9.51 30.35 -15.78
C LEU A 788 10.93 30.95 -15.87
N SER A 789 11.95 30.26 -15.34
CA SER A 789 13.33 30.65 -15.46
C SER A 789 13.81 30.69 -16.92
N ALA A 790 13.40 29.71 -17.73
CA ALA A 790 13.71 29.64 -19.16
C ALA A 790 13.04 30.75 -19.98
N CYS A 791 11.90 31.28 -19.48
CA CYS A 791 11.19 32.43 -20.05
C CYS A 791 11.85 33.76 -19.64
N LEU A 792 12.13 33.95 -18.34
CA LEU A 792 12.56 35.25 -17.82
C LEU A 792 14.04 35.53 -18.02
N ASN A 793 14.91 34.54 -17.96
CA ASN A 793 16.36 34.72 -18.17
C ASN A 793 16.69 35.41 -19.49
N PRO A 794 16.18 34.97 -20.66
CA PRO A 794 16.45 35.65 -21.91
C PRO A 794 15.81 37.05 -21.99
N VAL A 795 14.63 37.27 -21.39
CA VAL A 795 13.99 38.57 -21.32
C VAL A 795 14.85 39.57 -20.53
N LEU A 796 15.33 39.14 -19.36
CA LEU A 796 16.20 39.96 -18.51
C LEU A 796 17.53 40.28 -19.26
N TYR A 797 18.08 39.31 -19.99
CA TYR A 797 19.27 39.53 -20.81
C TYR A 797 19.02 40.54 -21.91
N VAL A 798 17.94 40.45 -22.66
CA VAL A 798 17.56 41.36 -23.73
C VAL A 798 17.30 42.77 -23.22
N CYS A 799 16.57 42.95 -22.13
CA CYS A 799 16.17 44.23 -21.60
C CYS A 799 17.30 44.98 -20.87
N PHE A 800 18.12 44.25 -20.10
CA PHE A 800 19.03 44.87 -19.13
C PHE A 800 20.52 44.74 -19.48
N SER A 801 20.93 43.86 -20.46
CA SER A 801 22.32 43.67 -20.78
C SER A 801 22.84 44.67 -21.83
N PRO A 802 23.82 45.51 -21.50
CA PRO A 802 24.47 46.37 -22.50
C PRO A 802 25.12 45.55 -23.64
N ALA A 803 25.67 44.41 -23.32
CA ALA A 803 26.32 43.51 -24.30
C ALA A 803 25.32 43.03 -25.38
N PHE A 804 24.05 42.77 -25.02
CA PHE A 804 23.02 42.39 -25.98
C PHE A 804 22.73 43.55 -26.96
N ARG A 805 22.66 44.81 -26.49
CA ARG A 805 22.39 45.97 -27.34
C ARG A 805 23.47 46.10 -28.42
N HIS A 806 24.73 45.89 -28.05
CA HIS A 806 25.85 45.91 -29.03
C HIS A 806 25.75 44.75 -30.01
N ASP A 807 25.49 43.55 -29.53
CA ASP A 807 25.35 42.39 -30.38
C ASP A 807 24.16 42.48 -31.33
N TRP A 808 23.03 43.00 -30.85
CA TRP A 808 21.84 43.28 -31.65
C TRP A 808 22.04 44.33 -32.74
N LEU A 809 22.72 45.43 -32.44
CA LEU A 809 23.04 46.47 -33.42
C LEU A 809 23.93 45.90 -34.53
N ARG A 810 24.91 45.07 -34.20
CA ARG A 810 25.78 44.36 -35.18
C ARG A 810 24.97 43.39 -36.04
N LEU A 811 24.06 42.62 -35.45
CA LEU A 811 23.19 41.72 -36.19
C LEU A 811 22.28 42.46 -37.15
N ARG A 812 21.63 43.55 -36.66
CA ARG A 812 20.72 44.40 -37.46
C ARG A 812 21.46 45.11 -38.62
N GLY A 813 22.69 45.55 -38.41
CA GLY A 813 23.53 46.14 -39.43
C GLY A 813 23.78 45.16 -40.59
N ARG A 814 24.08 43.90 -40.31
CA ARG A 814 24.28 42.84 -41.33
C ARG A 814 23.01 42.47 -42.09
N ILE A 815 21.88 42.40 -41.42
CA ILE A 815 20.58 42.12 -42.06
C ILE A 815 20.22 43.23 -43.06
N ARG A 816 20.56 44.48 -42.73
CA ARG A 816 20.37 45.63 -43.65
C ARG A 816 21.35 45.58 -44.86
N LEU A 817 22.62 45.20 -44.64
CA LEU A 817 23.58 45.03 -45.74
C LEU A 817 23.20 43.86 -46.65
N GLY A 818 22.72 42.74 -46.10
CA GLY A 818 22.28 41.58 -46.86
C GLY A 818 21.02 41.81 -47.71
N ARG A 819 20.19 42.80 -47.40
CA ARG A 819 19.04 43.19 -48.22
C ARG A 819 19.40 44.21 -49.30
N GLY A 820 20.61 44.87 -49.23
CA GLY A 820 21.06 45.86 -50.21
C GLY A 820 21.78 45.30 -51.45
N VAL A 821 22.02 44.00 -51.56
CA VAL A 821 22.85 43.40 -52.65
C VAL A 821 22.00 42.61 -53.66
N LYS A 822 20.74 42.87 -53.79
CA LYS A 822 19.90 42.24 -54.84
C LYS A 822 19.20 43.23 -55.81
N THR A 823 19.81 44.34 -56.13
CA THR A 823 19.46 45.09 -57.36
C THR A 823 20.68 45.96 -57.71
N ILE A 824 21.35 45.66 -58.76
CA ILE A 824 21.78 46.52 -59.87
C ILE A 824 22.82 45.73 -60.69
N GLY A 825 22.39 45.30 -61.84
CA GLY A 825 23.18 44.95 -62.97
C GLY A 825 23.16 46.09 -63.91
N THR A 826 24.28 46.31 -64.55
CA THR A 826 24.54 47.01 -65.84
C THR A 826 24.43 48.54 -65.85
N GLY A 827 25.53 49.20 -66.26
CA GLY A 827 25.54 50.54 -66.74
C GLY A 827 26.80 51.32 -66.49
N SER A 828 27.58 51.42 -67.48
CA SER A 828 28.81 52.11 -67.81
C SER A 828 28.89 53.61 -67.54
N ALA A 829 30.11 54.08 -67.32
CA ALA A 829 30.72 55.39 -67.66
C ALA A 829 30.60 56.60 -66.68
N GLY A 830 31.76 57.03 -66.25
CA GLY A 830 32.25 58.36 -66.52
C GLY A 830 32.12 59.47 -65.48
N ILE A 831 33.33 60.04 -65.14
CA ILE A 831 33.66 61.44 -64.93
C ILE A 831 33.39 62.14 -63.61
N THR A 832 34.48 62.42 -62.85
CA THR A 832 34.85 63.67 -62.20
C THR A 832 33.87 64.50 -61.37
N GLY A 833 34.30 64.82 -60.12
CA GLY A 833 33.79 66.02 -59.47
C GLY A 833 34.06 66.04 -57.96
N THR A 834 34.94 66.98 -57.63
CA THR A 834 35.26 67.47 -56.28
C THR A 834 34.04 67.85 -55.40
N GLY A 835 34.17 67.62 -54.10
CA GLY A 835 33.25 68.29 -53.20
C GLY A 835 33.45 67.84 -51.75
N GLU A 836 34.04 68.72 -50.97
CA GLU A 836 34.20 68.69 -49.52
C GLU A 836 32.88 68.50 -48.78
N GLY A 837 32.91 67.74 -47.70
CA GLY A 837 31.78 67.64 -46.81
C GLY A 837 32.12 66.89 -45.48
N ARG A 838 32.49 67.66 -44.51
CA ARG A 838 32.63 67.25 -43.11
C ARG A 838 31.47 66.43 -42.66
N VAL A 839 31.72 65.23 -42.12
CA VAL A 839 30.85 64.61 -41.05
C VAL A 839 31.70 63.81 -40.07
N SER A 840 31.60 64.18 -38.87
CA SER A 840 32.16 63.73 -37.62
C SER A 840 32.33 62.19 -37.46
N SER A 841 33.52 61.88 -37.04
CA SER A 841 34.03 60.61 -36.53
C SER A 841 33.56 60.38 -35.09
N GLU A 842 32.65 59.46 -34.94
CA GLU A 842 32.38 58.79 -33.62
C GLU A 842 31.87 57.39 -33.88
N LEU A 843 32.71 56.40 -34.09
CA LEU A 843 32.47 54.97 -34.01
C LEU A 843 33.71 54.20 -34.51
N GLY A 844 34.74 54.16 -33.70
CA GLY A 844 35.90 53.44 -34.06
C GLY A 844 36.93 53.22 -32.96
N TYR A 845 36.53 52.54 -31.90
CA TYR A 845 37.46 52.15 -30.82
C TYR A 845 37.28 50.76 -30.26
N GLU A 846 37.25 49.74 -31.09
CA GLU A 846 37.53 48.39 -30.59
C GLU A 846 37.97 47.36 -31.66
N CYS A 847 38.03 47.78 -32.94
CA CYS A 847 38.56 46.91 -34.04
C CYS A 847 39.99 47.19 -34.40
N GLY A 848 40.62 48.29 -33.94
CA GLY A 848 41.91 48.75 -34.36
C GLY A 848 43.13 48.08 -33.71
N MET A 849 42.96 47.21 -32.72
CA MET A 849 44.05 46.51 -32.05
C MET A 849 44.43 45.15 -32.65
N CYS A 850 43.61 44.61 -33.57
CA CYS A 850 43.90 43.31 -34.21
C CYS A 850 44.67 43.54 -35.54
N GLU A 851 44.50 44.70 -36.22
CA GLU A 851 45.23 45.02 -37.44
C GLU A 851 46.71 45.49 -37.24
N ARG A 852 47.02 46.06 -36.06
CA ARG A 852 48.36 46.41 -35.68
C ARG A 852 49.28 45.25 -35.36
N CYS A 853 48.78 44.08 -35.01
CA CYS A 853 49.58 42.87 -34.76
C CYS A 853 49.93 42.16 -36.09
N GLU A 854 49.09 42.24 -37.15
CA GLU A 854 49.41 41.66 -38.46
C GLU A 854 50.37 42.55 -39.28
N ALA A 855 50.28 43.90 -39.16
CA ALA A 855 51.21 44.81 -39.81
C ALA A 855 52.60 44.77 -39.20
N ALA A 856 52.78 44.46 -37.90
CA ALA A 856 54.09 44.29 -37.26
C ALA A 856 54.77 42.97 -37.59
N LEU A 857 54.02 41.95 -38.03
CA LEU A 857 54.55 40.67 -38.50
C LEU A 857 54.99 40.71 -40.02
N LEU A 858 54.40 41.62 -40.80
CA LEU A 858 54.74 41.83 -42.21
C LEU A 858 55.88 42.87 -42.43
N ALA A 859 56.16 43.70 -41.44
CA ALA A 859 57.26 44.71 -41.54
C ALA A 859 58.61 44.18 -41.06
N THR A 860 58.69 42.97 -40.50
CA THR A 860 60.00 42.34 -40.13
C THR A 860 60.45 41.26 -41.08
N ALA A 861 59.80 41.14 -42.27
CA ALA A 861 60.16 40.13 -43.27
C ALA A 861 60.86 40.74 -44.54
N SER A 862 61.28 41.98 -44.54
CA SER A 862 61.99 42.60 -45.61
C SER A 862 63.16 43.43 -45.12
N SER A 863 64.24 42.81 -44.70
CA SER A 863 65.59 43.25 -44.75
C SER A 863 66.52 42.29 -44.01
N SER A 864 67.23 41.53 -44.69
CA SER A 864 68.65 41.30 -44.67
C SER A 864 69.02 39.88 -45.11
N SER A 865 69.60 39.86 -46.18
CA SER A 865 70.42 38.81 -46.81
C SER A 865 71.61 38.45 -45.91
N ALA A 866 71.96 37.19 -45.99
CA ALA A 866 73.26 36.60 -45.91
C ALA A 866 73.55 35.59 -44.80
N SER A 867 73.82 34.44 -45.37
CA SER A 867 74.82 33.41 -45.00
C SER A 867 74.56 32.41 -43.88
N SER A 868 74.58 31.22 -44.47
CA SER A 868 75.23 30.00 -43.98
C SER A 868 74.60 29.07 -42.93
N SER A 869 74.32 27.94 -43.51
CA SER A 869 74.64 26.54 -43.10
C SER A 869 73.88 25.85 -41.94
N SER A 870 73.44 24.77 -42.45
CA SER A 870 73.32 23.43 -41.79
C SER A 870 71.95 23.06 -41.23
N SER A 871 71.24 22.31 -42.05
CA SER A 871 70.83 20.88 -41.95
C SER A 871 70.10 20.50 -40.67
N SER A 872 68.82 20.18 -40.77
CA SER A 872 68.24 18.85 -41.01
C SER A 872 66.73 18.94 -40.81
N SER A 873 66.03 18.66 -41.85
CA SER A 873 65.13 17.58 -42.17
C SER A 873 64.27 17.07 -41.02
N CYS A 874 63.09 16.86 -41.14
CA CYS A 874 62.19 16.16 -42.04
C CYS A 874 60.76 16.30 -41.72
N THR A 875 60.03 16.46 -42.64
CA THR A 875 58.98 15.70 -43.34
C THR A 875 57.69 15.50 -42.68
N CYS A 876 56.74 16.13 -43.34
CA CYS A 876 55.33 15.72 -43.44
C CYS A 876 55.17 14.37 -44.12
N ARG A 877 54.18 13.60 -43.76
CA ARG A 877 53.32 12.80 -44.68
C ARG A 877 52.05 12.44 -43.98
N HIS A 878 51.04 12.91 -44.42
CA HIS A 878 49.83 12.51 -45.18
C HIS A 878 49.52 11.02 -45.32
N LEU A 879 48.23 10.77 -45.28
CA LEU A 879 47.35 9.76 -45.93
C LEU A 879 46.86 8.62 -45.01
N VAL A 880 45.59 8.63 -44.70
CA VAL A 880 44.39 8.21 -45.47
C VAL A 880 44.18 6.70 -45.55
N LYS A 881 42.99 6.32 -45.07
CA LYS A 881 42.07 5.29 -45.55
C LYS A 881 42.11 3.85 -45.02
N TRP A 882 40.99 3.50 -44.46
CA TRP A 882 40.04 2.40 -44.75
C TRP A 882 40.44 0.95 -44.48
N HIS A 883 39.66 0.21 -43.77
CA HIS A 883 38.71 -0.84 -44.04
C HIS A 883 38.67 -1.96 -43.01
N SER A 884 37.42 -2.21 -42.58
CA SER A 884 36.75 -3.52 -42.44
C SER A 884 37.26 -4.61 -41.49
N CYS A 885 36.31 -5.04 -40.64
CA CYS A 885 36.13 -6.36 -40.02
C CYS A 885 36.53 -7.58 -40.85
N PRO A 886 36.69 -8.81 -40.36
CA PRO A 886 35.71 -9.50 -39.49
C PRO A 886 36.26 -10.52 -38.46
N ALA A 887 35.35 -10.84 -37.55
CA ALA A 887 35.01 -12.15 -36.94
C ALA A 887 36.02 -13.29 -36.82
N LEU A 888 35.99 -13.95 -35.74
CA LEU A 888 35.79 -15.37 -35.42
C LEU A 888 36.69 -15.98 -34.34
N THR A 889 35.97 -16.58 -33.38
CA THR A 889 36.16 -17.87 -32.69
C THR A 889 37.30 -18.11 -31.68
N ALA A 890 36.77 -18.44 -30.48
CA ALA A 890 37.07 -19.66 -29.66
C ALA A 890 38.49 -20.01 -29.27
N GLY A 891 38.64 -20.37 -28.03
CA GLY A 891 39.67 -21.29 -27.54
C GLY A 891 40.14 -21.09 -26.10
N GLU A 892 39.56 -21.80 -25.21
CA GLU A 892 40.11 -22.57 -24.06
C GLU A 892 41.49 -22.20 -23.43
N VAL A 893 41.45 -21.94 -22.12
CA VAL A 893 42.15 -22.55 -20.97
C VAL A 893 43.59 -23.13 -21.19
N PRO A 894 44.54 -23.19 -20.23
CA PRO A 894 44.44 -23.23 -18.76
C PRO A 894 45.64 -22.61 -17.92
N CYS A 895 45.40 -22.61 -16.59
CA CYS A 895 46.27 -22.88 -15.44
C CYS A 895 47.75 -22.40 -15.39
N SER A 896 48.08 -21.76 -14.29
CA SER A 896 48.88 -22.36 -13.18
C SER A 896 49.40 -21.31 -12.18
N ARG A 897 49.13 -21.62 -10.93
CA ARG A 897 49.99 -21.69 -9.74
C ARG A 897 51.07 -20.63 -9.54
N SER A 898 51.11 -19.94 -8.39
CA SER A 898 51.72 -20.42 -7.13
C SER A 898 51.79 -19.30 -6.06
N LYS A 899 51.35 -19.70 -4.86
CA LYS A 899 52.01 -19.67 -3.57
C LYS A 899 52.51 -18.37 -2.92
N GLY A 900 52.09 -18.26 -1.67
CA GLY A 900 52.83 -17.78 -0.49
C GLY A 900 51.94 -16.93 0.41
N ASP A 901 51.34 -17.40 1.35
CA ASP A 901 51.62 -17.83 2.77
C ASP A 901 51.43 -16.69 3.78
N TRP A 902 50.65 -17.07 4.82
CA TRP A 902 50.66 -16.71 6.26
C TRP A 902 50.02 -15.39 6.66
N ALA A 903 49.24 -15.26 7.66
CA ALA A 903 48.59 -16.08 8.75
C ALA A 903 47.63 -15.16 9.46
N ASP A 904 46.61 -15.56 9.92
CA ASP A 904 46.09 -16.10 11.16
C ASP A 904 44.97 -15.28 11.83
N CYS A 905 44.03 -16.07 12.32
CA CYS A 905 43.13 -15.88 13.46
C CYS A 905 41.87 -15.00 13.39
N GLY A 906 40.79 -15.71 13.61
CA GLY A 906 39.64 -15.18 14.32
C GLY A 906 38.26 -15.58 13.82
N THR A 907 37.84 -16.76 14.22
CA THR A 907 36.48 -17.30 14.25
C THR A 907 35.43 -16.30 14.69
N LEU A 908 34.27 -16.29 14.02
CA LEU A 908 32.93 -16.52 14.62
C LEU A 908 31.82 -16.42 13.57
N SER A 909 31.16 -17.52 13.45
CA SER A 909 29.78 -17.89 13.07
C SER A 909 28.91 -16.89 12.30
N ALA A 910 28.50 -17.37 11.13
CA ALA A 910 27.36 -16.92 10.37
C ALA A 910 26.03 -17.32 11.05
N HIS A 911 25.14 -16.39 11.23
CA HIS A 911 23.70 -16.65 11.33
C HIS A 911 23.02 -15.88 10.21
N SER A 912 22.39 -16.64 9.33
CA SER A 912 21.46 -16.18 8.33
C SER A 912 20.15 -15.81 9.01
N GLU A 913 19.75 -14.56 8.92
CA GLU A 913 18.37 -14.15 9.23
C GLU A 913 17.58 -14.05 7.92
N TYR A 914 16.61 -14.95 7.78
CA TYR A 914 15.48 -14.81 6.90
C TYR A 914 14.46 -13.91 7.60
N ALA A 915 14.15 -12.77 7.00
CA ALA A 915 13.04 -11.94 7.40
C ALA A 915 11.78 -12.45 6.68
N ASP A 916 10.84 -12.93 7.48
CA ASP A 916 9.47 -13.28 7.09
C ASP A 916 8.60 -12.04 7.27
N GLU A 917 8.14 -11.44 6.18
CA GLU A 917 7.08 -10.43 6.20
C GLU A 917 5.72 -11.14 6.12
N GLY A 918 5.06 -11.25 7.27
CA GLY A 918 3.69 -11.69 7.39
C GLY A 918 2.72 -10.52 7.34
N ASP A 919 2.03 -10.34 6.22
CA ASP A 919 0.91 -9.43 6.08
C ASP A 919 -0.33 -9.97 6.81
N SER A 920 -0.75 -9.26 7.85
CA SER A 920 -2.01 -9.47 8.55
C SER A 920 -3.14 -8.69 7.88
N PHE A 921 -4.12 -9.38 7.33
CA PHE A 921 -5.38 -8.78 6.89
C PHE A 921 -6.29 -8.55 8.10
N VAL A 922 -6.57 -7.28 8.37
CA VAL A 922 -7.68 -6.84 9.22
C VAL A 922 -8.86 -6.51 8.31
N SER A 923 -9.97 -7.19 8.50
CA SER A 923 -11.27 -6.81 7.92
C SER A 923 -11.94 -5.79 8.84
N ASP A 924 -12.08 -4.56 8.35
CA ASP A 924 -12.91 -3.54 8.98
C ASP A 924 -14.39 -3.85 8.82
N SER A 925 -15.10 -3.90 9.93
CA SER A 925 -16.51 -3.53 9.98
C SER A 925 -16.74 -2.58 11.14
N SER A 926 -17.27 -1.43 10.76
CA SER A 926 -17.67 -0.24 11.52
C SER A 926 -18.57 -0.49 12.73
N GLU A 927 -18.46 0.24 13.81
CA GLU A 927 -19.19 1.45 14.15
C GLU A 927 -18.86 1.98 15.56
N GLN A 928 -18.70 3.26 15.61
CA GLN A 928 -18.83 4.26 16.66
C GLN A 928 -19.07 3.86 18.12
N ALA A 929 -18.19 4.31 19.02
CA ALA A 929 -18.56 5.15 20.14
C ALA A 929 -17.35 5.81 20.80
N GLN A 930 -17.55 7.07 21.16
CA GLN A 930 -16.62 8.04 21.73
C GLN A 930 -16.26 7.73 23.19
N ALA A 931 -15.06 8.18 23.52
CA ALA A 931 -14.67 8.96 24.69
C ALA A 931 -13.86 8.30 25.81
N CYS A 932 -12.72 8.99 26.03
CA CYS A 932 -12.00 9.24 27.29
C CYS A 932 -11.31 8.08 28.02
N GLY A 933 -9.98 7.99 27.90
CA GLY A 933 -9.11 8.78 28.78
C GLY A 933 -8.28 7.94 29.74
N ARG A 934 -6.97 8.05 29.57
CA ARG A 934 -5.85 7.84 30.50
C ARG A 934 -5.11 6.50 30.49
N ALA A 935 -3.87 6.71 30.16
CA ALA A 935 -2.74 5.80 30.21
C ALA A 935 -2.50 5.22 31.62
N CYS A 936 -2.08 3.96 31.64
CA CYS A 936 -1.06 3.47 32.55
C CYS A 936 -0.25 2.36 31.85
N PHE A 937 1.06 2.58 31.84
CA PHE A 937 2.08 1.64 31.41
C PHE A 937 2.09 0.41 32.32
N CYS A 938 2.10 -0.78 31.75
CA CYS A 938 2.85 -1.90 32.28
C CYS A 938 3.28 -2.82 31.16
N GLN A 939 4.57 -2.94 31.04
CA GLN A 939 5.31 -3.81 30.14
C GLN A 939 5.27 -5.23 30.71
N SER A 940 4.64 -6.17 30.03
CA SER A 940 5.02 -7.57 30.15
C SER A 940 4.57 -8.35 28.89
N ARG A 941 5.44 -9.19 28.42
CA ARG A 941 5.36 -10.05 27.28
C ARG A 941 4.03 -10.80 27.23
N GLY A 942 3.25 -10.65 26.17
CA GLY A 942 2.03 -11.40 25.98
C GLY A 942 1.69 -11.57 24.52
N LEU A 943 1.56 -12.80 24.13
CA LEU A 943 0.91 -13.24 22.90
C LEU A 943 -0.54 -12.73 22.84
N PRO A 944 -1.11 -12.45 21.63
CA PRO A 944 -2.47 -11.95 21.55
C PRO A 944 -3.48 -13.02 21.99
N LEU A 945 -4.28 -12.68 22.99
CA LEU A 945 -5.46 -13.43 23.43
C LEU A 945 -6.53 -13.30 22.34
N VAL A 946 -6.77 -14.37 21.62
CA VAL A 946 -7.94 -14.52 20.77
C VAL A 946 -9.11 -14.99 21.66
N HIS A 947 -10.03 -14.10 21.97
CA HIS A 947 -11.27 -14.45 22.63
C HIS A 947 -12.19 -15.21 21.66
N TYR A 948 -12.29 -16.50 21.81
CA TYR A 948 -13.37 -17.28 21.22
C TYR A 948 -14.59 -17.24 22.13
N SER A 949 -15.62 -16.48 21.75
CA SER A 949 -16.93 -16.59 22.34
C SER A 949 -17.66 -17.77 21.69
N TYR A 950 -17.76 -18.89 22.42
CA TYR A 950 -18.58 -20.00 22.00
C TYR A 950 -20.01 -19.75 22.43
N ASN A 951 -20.89 -19.56 21.44
CA ASN A 951 -22.33 -19.63 21.67
C ASN A 951 -22.73 -21.10 21.90
N VAL A 952 -22.92 -21.48 23.16
CA VAL A 952 -23.60 -22.71 23.47
C VAL A 952 -25.09 -22.49 23.17
N PRO A 953 -25.74 -23.29 22.33
CA PRO A 953 -27.19 -23.16 22.12
C PRO A 953 -27.92 -23.30 23.44
N SER A 954 -28.66 -22.29 23.84
CA SER A 954 -29.61 -22.43 24.95
C SER A 954 -30.69 -23.40 24.48
N ILE A 955 -30.69 -24.60 25.03
CA ILE A 955 -31.80 -25.52 24.92
C ILE A 955 -32.92 -24.91 25.75
N LYS A 956 -33.95 -24.39 25.07
CA LYS A 956 -35.24 -24.15 25.70
C LYS A 956 -35.90 -25.50 25.87
N ASP A 957 -36.39 -25.78 27.11
CA ASP A 957 -37.23 -26.93 27.41
C ASP A 957 -38.43 -27.02 26.49
#